data_26b0d49e66fb74e42861025b065fe529
#
_entry.id   26b0d49e66fb74e42861025b065fe529
#
_cell.length_a   1.000
_cell.length_b   1.000
_cell.length_c   1.000
_cell.angle_alpha   90.00
_cell.angle_beta   90.00
_cell.angle_gamma   90.00
#
_symmetry.space_group_name_H-M   'P 1'
#
loop_
_entity.id
_entity.type
_entity.pdbx_description
1 polymer ?
#
loop_
_entity_poly.entity_id
_entity_poly.type
_entity_poly.pdbx_seq_one_letter_code
_entity_poly.pdbx_strand_id
1 'polypeptide(L)'
;MSVLLAASALVCAHAADERPQVTAVEVQGCVRVHPDRIRFILGTRAGSPLDFLTLTDDVRAIERMGPFTDTRVEQQVDRATGTVKVIFKVTELPLVGEVTFPGLTFFQRQGLDKKVQTRAGSYLNPVFIDDDRKALERYYAEKGFAGASVTVDAPVEAGIAQVAFHVDLGFKVKVGAVLYDGLPAQVLPRTIDRALLNAPGSPFLAEMADLDREAAARTLQDLGWLDARAEGPRKYAFDFIRPDDERRRHGPQLAPDGRYDDRVVLAFTLQPGTLWELGSVAVVGNTVESEASLLTAFGMQAGAIFRRSDIDAAISRCEHLIRNQGYARCTIRVDRRPDPETHKVHLTLHLFEGDLYTVDRVDIFGNYLTRDAVVRRQIRLHPGDLWNEDDFDRTERNVRRTGLFKVAPPQGVRVERNFDQDRPGKVDLVVGVGEDSTGNFRLQLGWSSSSGVFGELGYQERNFDIMKALTFQGWRGGGQTLDLSLSAGTDTRNLSLGWTNPFVWDGPYSLNVNFSRSTSTRLDWREDRMTSGIGLGRNFFDNDLRVSLNYQYTDLEISDVDDDANDAALAGDGKYYLNTVTWRMTWDQLVHPRLPTRGYRLAGDIGVSGDPLSASDDYYEYGLTGDVFLPITRFALGGTMYLHVRERWRQSQAYGDSAEVPFYDRYYGGGPSPRHRGFESGRLGPTELNGNGIDSRIGGTVDQLATAELVIPVQGEDDKIKIVLFTDWGNVFRDNGDVDLGEMRTAVGFGVRFPIALPVALDFAWLLDPQTGEDKNQIHFSLGFTSF
;
A
#
# COMPACT_ATOMS: atom_id res chain seq x y z
N MET A 1 50.08 -69.40 17.06
CA MET A 1 49.02 -68.80 16.21
C MET A 1 49.24 -67.30 16.10
N SER A 2 50.48 -66.82 15.99
CA SER A 2 50.85 -65.42 15.98
C SER A 2 51.96 -65.05 15.01
N VAL A 3 52.20 -65.86 13.97
CA VAL A 3 53.27 -65.62 12.97
C VAL A 3 52.74 -65.60 11.52
N LEU A 4 51.45 -65.78 11.33
CA LEU A 4 50.79 -65.79 10.01
C LEU A 4 50.04 -64.51 9.67
N LEU A 5 50.04 -63.50 10.53
CA LEU A 5 49.36 -62.19 10.31
C LEU A 5 50.32 -61.07 9.94
N ALA A 6 51.66 -61.26 9.98
CA ALA A 6 52.64 -60.24 9.63
C ALA A 6 53.10 -60.31 8.14
N ALA A 7 52.73 -61.38 7.39
CA ALA A 7 53.09 -61.52 6.00
C ALA A 7 52.09 -61.07 4.98
N SER A 8 50.86 -60.78 5.44
CA SER A 8 49.78 -60.21 4.58
C SER A 8 49.72 -58.69 4.56
N ALA A 9 50.39 -58.00 5.49
CA ALA A 9 50.42 -56.54 5.55
C ALA A 9 51.50 -55.87 4.73
N LEU A 10 52.45 -56.67 4.14
CA LEU A 10 53.52 -56.09 3.37
C LEU A 10 53.39 -56.25 1.85
N VAL A 11 52.27 -56.92 1.41
CA VAL A 11 51.97 -57.07 -0.01
C VAL A 11 50.96 -56.03 -0.53
N CYS A 12 50.29 -55.30 0.39
CA CYS A 12 49.36 -54.23 0.01
C CYS A 12 50.04 -52.84 -0.14
N ALA A 13 51.34 -52.68 0.02
CA ALA A 13 52.02 -51.39 -0.01
C ALA A 13 52.80 -51.13 -1.34
N HIS A 14 52.57 -51.95 -2.38
CA HIS A 14 53.19 -51.76 -3.72
C HIS A 14 52.28 -52.09 -4.89
N ALA A 15 50.95 -51.95 -4.73
CA ALA A 15 50.14 -51.69 -5.92
C ALA A 15 50.26 -50.19 -6.20
N ALA A 16 51.30 -49.78 -6.91
CA ALA A 16 51.34 -48.57 -7.65
C ALA A 16 50.03 -48.46 -8.43
N ASP A 17 49.31 -47.37 -8.28
CA ASP A 17 48.03 -47.08 -8.90
C ASP A 17 48.10 -47.37 -10.42
N GLU A 18 47.73 -48.59 -10.87
CA GLU A 18 47.71 -49.02 -12.30
C GLU A 18 46.60 -48.30 -13.08
N ARG A 19 46.08 -47.17 -12.54
CA ARG A 19 45.12 -46.40 -13.31
C ARG A 19 45.84 -45.73 -14.50
N PRO A 20 45.29 -45.91 -15.72
CA PRO A 20 45.88 -45.27 -16.88
C PRO A 20 46.00 -43.74 -16.69
N GLN A 21 47.15 -43.22 -17.11
CA GLN A 21 47.36 -41.76 -17.03
C GLN A 21 46.64 -41.05 -18.18
N VAL A 22 46.02 -39.91 -17.83
CA VAL A 22 45.33 -39.05 -18.79
C VAL A 22 46.35 -38.27 -19.59
N THR A 23 46.44 -38.51 -20.91
CA THR A 23 47.38 -37.78 -21.79
C THR A 23 46.84 -36.43 -22.22
N ALA A 24 45.52 -36.34 -22.45
CA ALA A 24 44.85 -35.10 -22.86
C ALA A 24 43.40 -35.10 -22.46
N VAL A 25 42.88 -33.92 -22.16
CA VAL A 25 41.43 -33.67 -21.94
C VAL A 25 40.94 -32.76 -23.06
N GLU A 26 40.02 -33.30 -23.85
CA GLU A 26 39.41 -32.58 -24.97
C GLU A 26 37.94 -32.35 -24.72
N VAL A 27 37.43 -31.20 -25.15
CA VAL A 27 36.00 -30.86 -25.08
C VAL A 27 35.50 -30.64 -26.50
N GLN A 28 34.49 -31.39 -26.89
CA GLN A 28 33.91 -31.39 -28.25
C GLN A 28 32.40 -31.05 -28.15
N GLY A 29 31.87 -30.45 -29.21
CA GLY A 29 30.42 -30.11 -29.30
C GLY A 29 30.06 -28.71 -28.80
N CYS A 30 31.07 -27.91 -28.42
CA CYS A 30 30.84 -26.50 -28.06
C CYS A 30 30.59 -25.66 -29.32
N VAL A 31 29.55 -24.85 -29.30
CA VAL A 31 29.20 -23.91 -30.39
C VAL A 31 29.38 -22.46 -29.92
N ARG A 32 28.85 -22.13 -28.73
CA ARG A 32 28.86 -20.78 -28.13
C ARG A 32 29.69 -20.70 -26.84
N VAL A 33 29.69 -21.78 -26.08
CA VAL A 33 30.51 -21.86 -24.86
C VAL A 33 31.93 -22.16 -25.25
N HIS A 34 32.89 -21.29 -24.88
CA HIS A 34 34.30 -21.56 -25.19
C HIS A 34 34.79 -22.82 -24.45
N PRO A 35 35.44 -23.80 -25.12
CA PRO A 35 35.88 -25.05 -24.50
C PRO A 35 36.73 -24.88 -23.24
N ASP A 36 37.50 -23.79 -23.15
CA ASP A 36 38.36 -23.52 -21.99
C ASP A 36 37.59 -23.22 -20.73
N ARG A 37 36.36 -22.69 -20.85
CA ARG A 37 35.45 -22.48 -19.68
C ARG A 37 35.05 -23.81 -19.05
N ILE A 38 34.84 -24.83 -19.89
CA ILE A 38 34.55 -26.19 -19.43
C ILE A 38 35.82 -26.80 -18.84
N ARG A 39 36.95 -26.72 -19.56
CA ARG A 39 38.24 -27.25 -19.06
C ARG A 39 38.64 -26.67 -17.71
N PHE A 40 38.30 -25.41 -17.43
CA PHE A 40 38.64 -24.73 -16.17
C PHE A 40 37.98 -25.37 -14.95
N ILE A 41 36.73 -25.88 -15.09
CA ILE A 41 35.96 -26.46 -13.99
C ILE A 41 36.22 -27.97 -13.81
N LEU A 42 36.85 -28.63 -14.78
CA LEU A 42 37.11 -30.07 -14.69
C LEU A 42 38.19 -30.35 -13.63
N GLY A 43 37.97 -31.40 -12.84
CA GLY A 43 38.94 -31.98 -11.94
C GLY A 43 39.96 -32.89 -12.69
N THR A 44 39.52 -33.55 -13.77
CA THR A 44 40.36 -34.39 -14.63
C THR A 44 41.32 -33.54 -15.43
N ARG A 45 42.61 -33.79 -15.30
CA ARG A 45 43.70 -33.03 -16.00
C ARG A 45 44.68 -33.93 -16.69
N ALA A 46 45.32 -33.42 -17.76
CA ALA A 46 46.43 -34.14 -18.39
C ALA A 46 47.56 -34.34 -17.36
N GLY A 47 48.14 -35.56 -17.34
CA GLY A 47 49.16 -35.97 -16.38
C GLY A 47 48.64 -36.56 -15.06
N SER A 48 47.35 -36.55 -14.82
CA SER A 48 46.74 -37.19 -13.63
C SER A 48 46.33 -38.64 -13.92
N PRO A 49 46.27 -39.52 -12.91
CA PRO A 49 45.67 -40.86 -13.09
C PRO A 49 44.15 -40.72 -13.33
N LEU A 50 43.62 -41.60 -14.21
CA LEU A 50 42.20 -41.62 -14.51
C LEU A 50 41.40 -42.09 -13.27
N ASP A 51 40.53 -41.25 -12.81
CA ASP A 51 39.62 -41.58 -11.70
C ASP A 51 38.16 -41.42 -12.14
N PHE A 52 37.37 -42.50 -12.00
CA PHE A 52 35.96 -42.53 -12.43
C PHE A 52 35.06 -41.68 -11.56
N LEU A 53 35.40 -41.47 -10.28
CA LEU A 53 34.65 -40.59 -9.40
C LEU A 53 34.82 -39.13 -9.85
N THR A 54 36.07 -38.73 -10.13
CA THR A 54 36.37 -37.39 -10.66
C THR A 54 35.70 -37.15 -12.01
N LEU A 55 35.68 -38.16 -12.93
CA LEU A 55 34.94 -38.07 -14.20
C LEU A 55 33.44 -37.85 -13.99
N THR A 56 32.84 -38.57 -13.01
CA THR A 56 31.42 -38.41 -12.68
C THR A 56 31.13 -37.01 -12.13
N ASP A 57 32.00 -36.51 -11.27
CA ASP A 57 31.87 -35.15 -10.71
C ASP A 57 32.09 -34.07 -11.77
N ASP A 58 32.97 -34.31 -12.73
CA ASP A 58 33.21 -33.45 -13.88
C ASP A 58 31.99 -33.36 -14.79
N VAL A 59 31.30 -34.50 -15.08
CA VAL A 59 30.04 -34.50 -15.81
C VAL A 59 28.98 -33.67 -15.08
N ARG A 60 28.83 -33.90 -13.78
CA ARG A 60 27.90 -33.10 -12.96
C ARG A 60 28.28 -31.64 -12.88
N ALA A 61 29.60 -31.31 -12.92
CA ALA A 61 30.05 -29.91 -12.93
C ALA A 61 29.69 -29.22 -14.25
N ILE A 62 29.82 -29.93 -15.38
CA ILE A 62 29.41 -29.43 -16.70
C ILE A 62 27.89 -29.24 -16.75
N GLU A 63 27.10 -30.22 -16.29
CA GLU A 63 25.63 -30.11 -16.24
C GLU A 63 25.18 -28.93 -15.37
N ARG A 64 25.82 -28.70 -14.21
CA ARG A 64 25.55 -27.56 -13.33
C ARG A 64 25.86 -26.19 -13.95
N MET A 65 26.67 -26.11 -15.01
CA MET A 65 26.86 -24.87 -15.76
C MET A 65 25.57 -24.37 -16.42
N GLY A 66 24.61 -25.25 -16.67
CA GLY A 66 23.27 -24.93 -17.18
C GLY A 66 23.07 -24.91 -18.69
N PRO A 67 24.07 -24.64 -19.57
CA PRO A 67 23.82 -24.51 -21.01
C PRO A 67 23.84 -25.83 -21.80
N PHE A 68 23.84 -26.98 -21.15
CA PHE A 68 24.01 -28.27 -21.82
C PHE A 68 22.85 -29.23 -21.58
N THR A 69 22.40 -29.95 -22.64
CA THR A 69 21.35 -30.98 -22.54
C THR A 69 21.92 -32.37 -22.31
N ASP A 70 23.10 -32.67 -22.84
CA ASP A 70 23.74 -33.98 -22.74
C ASP A 70 25.26 -33.79 -22.60
N THR A 71 25.81 -34.51 -21.66
CA THR A 71 27.27 -34.58 -21.44
C THR A 71 27.71 -36.02 -21.40
N ARG A 72 28.50 -36.40 -22.37
CA ARG A 72 29.05 -37.77 -22.46
C ARG A 72 30.55 -37.71 -22.36
N VAL A 73 31.13 -38.72 -21.72
CA VAL A 73 32.58 -38.91 -21.64
C VAL A 73 32.97 -40.11 -22.47
N GLU A 74 33.81 -39.87 -23.43
CA GLU A 74 34.48 -40.92 -24.22
C GLU A 74 35.94 -41.04 -23.78
N GLN A 75 36.39 -42.28 -23.70
CA GLN A 75 37.78 -42.62 -23.35
C GLN A 75 38.43 -43.31 -24.52
N GLN A 76 39.49 -42.73 -25.04
CA GLN A 76 40.31 -43.33 -26.06
C GLN A 76 41.61 -43.89 -25.43
N VAL A 77 41.66 -45.21 -25.30
CA VAL A 77 42.80 -45.91 -24.66
C VAL A 77 43.86 -46.21 -25.73
N ASP A 78 45.03 -45.69 -25.52
CA ASP A 78 46.23 -46.15 -26.31
C ASP A 78 46.82 -47.40 -25.66
N ARG A 79 46.57 -48.50 -26.29
CA ARG A 79 47.06 -49.82 -25.82
C ARG A 79 48.56 -50.00 -25.86
N ALA A 80 49.33 -49.21 -26.66
CA ALA A 80 50.75 -49.28 -26.74
C ALA A 80 51.43 -48.57 -25.56
N THR A 81 50.87 -47.51 -25.07
CA THR A 81 51.40 -46.66 -23.95
C THR A 81 50.72 -46.86 -22.63
N GLY A 82 49.56 -47.54 -22.61
CA GLY A 82 48.73 -47.70 -21.41
C GLY A 82 48.11 -46.40 -20.94
N THR A 83 48.00 -45.41 -21.79
CA THR A 83 47.44 -44.06 -21.44
C THR A 83 46.06 -43.83 -22.04
N VAL A 84 45.34 -42.82 -21.52
CA VAL A 84 43.97 -42.53 -21.94
C VAL A 84 43.81 -41.05 -22.29
N LYS A 85 43.21 -40.79 -23.43
CA LYS A 85 42.70 -39.47 -23.81
C LYS A 85 41.21 -39.41 -23.42
N VAL A 86 40.82 -38.40 -22.58
CA VAL A 86 39.44 -38.18 -22.16
C VAL A 86 38.77 -37.10 -23.02
N ILE A 87 37.64 -37.44 -23.61
CA ILE A 87 36.86 -36.52 -24.47
C ILE A 87 35.50 -36.29 -23.85
N PHE A 88 35.23 -35.06 -23.44
CA PHE A 88 33.90 -34.63 -23.00
C PHE A 88 33.11 -34.13 -24.22
N LYS A 89 32.10 -34.87 -24.62
CA LYS A 89 31.18 -34.45 -25.68
C LYS A 89 29.96 -33.79 -25.03
N VAL A 90 29.73 -32.52 -25.35
CA VAL A 90 28.65 -31.73 -24.83
C VAL A 90 27.70 -31.33 -25.96
N THR A 91 26.39 -31.24 -25.63
CA THR A 91 25.39 -30.71 -26.54
C THR A 91 24.81 -29.47 -25.92
N GLU A 92 25.00 -28.30 -26.56
CA GLU A 92 24.49 -27.04 -26.04
C GLU A 92 23.00 -26.93 -26.22
N LEU A 93 22.33 -26.38 -25.20
CA LEU A 93 20.94 -25.95 -25.29
C LEU A 93 20.78 -24.84 -26.32
N PRO A 94 19.70 -24.84 -27.11
CA PRO A 94 19.38 -23.73 -28.00
C PRO A 94 19.21 -22.42 -27.21
N LEU A 95 19.50 -21.29 -27.85
CA LEU A 95 19.26 -19.97 -27.29
C LEU A 95 17.83 -19.56 -27.64
N VAL A 96 17.10 -18.98 -26.66
CA VAL A 96 15.78 -18.42 -26.90
C VAL A 96 15.93 -17.10 -27.67
N GLY A 97 15.42 -17.04 -28.89
CA GLY A 97 15.43 -15.85 -29.74
C GLY A 97 14.31 -14.86 -29.33
N GLU A 98 13.11 -15.36 -29.32
CA GLU A 98 11.93 -14.57 -28.98
C GLU A 98 10.96 -15.41 -28.17
N VAL A 99 10.15 -14.74 -27.30
CA VAL A 99 9.04 -15.33 -26.58
C VAL A 99 7.76 -14.62 -27.00
N THR A 100 6.79 -15.36 -27.54
CA THR A 100 5.56 -14.80 -28.07
C THR A 100 4.32 -15.44 -27.43
N PHE A 101 3.20 -14.70 -27.44
CA PHE A 101 1.92 -15.15 -26.92
C PHE A 101 0.84 -14.96 -28.01
N PRO A 102 0.82 -15.82 -29.06
CA PRO A 102 -0.14 -15.68 -30.15
C PRO A 102 -1.57 -15.93 -29.69
N GLY A 103 -2.52 -15.27 -30.36
CA GLY A 103 -3.97 -15.41 -30.09
C GLY A 103 -4.50 -14.52 -28.96
N LEU A 104 -3.64 -13.87 -28.18
CA LEU A 104 -4.07 -12.96 -27.11
C LEU A 104 -4.16 -11.50 -27.61
N THR A 105 -5.17 -10.77 -27.12
CA THR A 105 -5.31 -9.33 -27.34
C THR A 105 -4.23 -8.56 -26.54
N PHE A 106 -4.01 -7.30 -26.90
CA PHE A 106 -3.04 -6.44 -26.21
C PHE A 106 -3.25 -6.41 -24.69
N PHE A 107 -4.49 -6.25 -24.23
CA PHE A 107 -4.82 -6.21 -22.79
C PHE A 107 -4.63 -7.56 -22.09
N GLN A 108 -4.87 -8.67 -22.78
CA GLN A 108 -4.64 -10.02 -22.24
C GLN A 108 -3.16 -10.36 -22.13
N ARG A 109 -2.35 -9.79 -22.99
CA ARG A 109 -0.90 -10.03 -23.06
C ARG A 109 -0.12 -9.20 -22.05
N GLN A 110 -0.67 -8.09 -21.57
CA GLN A 110 0.04 -7.14 -20.68
C GLN A 110 0.54 -7.81 -19.38
N GLY A 111 1.84 -7.80 -19.19
CA GLY A 111 2.51 -8.29 -17.98
C GLY A 111 2.78 -9.81 -17.95
N LEU A 112 2.50 -10.54 -19.03
CA LEU A 112 2.83 -11.98 -19.10
C LEU A 112 4.34 -12.24 -19.12
N ASP A 113 5.11 -11.35 -19.72
CA ASP A 113 6.58 -11.35 -19.71
C ASP A 113 7.17 -11.40 -18.31
N LYS A 114 6.46 -10.87 -17.31
CA LYS A 114 6.84 -10.92 -15.89
C LYS A 114 6.46 -12.25 -15.21
N LYS A 115 5.59 -13.03 -15.82
CA LYS A 115 5.07 -14.28 -15.26
C LYS A 115 5.83 -15.51 -15.75
N VAL A 116 6.60 -15.39 -16.82
CA VAL A 116 7.42 -16.45 -17.38
C VAL A 116 8.90 -16.24 -17.03
N GLN A 117 9.61 -17.33 -16.80
CA GLN A 117 11.05 -17.35 -16.54
C GLN A 117 11.84 -17.37 -17.85
N THR A 118 11.28 -18.02 -18.88
CA THR A 118 11.88 -18.11 -20.23
C THR A 118 11.94 -16.72 -20.86
N ARG A 119 13.11 -16.29 -21.25
CA ARG A 119 13.36 -14.96 -21.85
C ARG A 119 14.23 -15.01 -23.07
N ALA A 120 14.05 -14.08 -23.98
CA ALA A 120 14.95 -13.90 -25.10
C ALA A 120 16.40 -13.72 -24.60
N GLY A 121 17.35 -14.42 -25.22
CA GLY A 121 18.76 -14.43 -24.82
C GLY A 121 19.10 -15.45 -23.71
N SER A 122 18.15 -16.17 -23.13
CA SER A 122 18.42 -17.28 -22.20
C SER A 122 18.55 -18.60 -22.96
N TYR A 123 19.10 -19.63 -22.30
CA TYR A 123 19.07 -20.99 -22.85
C TYR A 123 17.69 -21.62 -22.70
N LEU A 124 17.29 -22.38 -23.73
CA LEU A 124 16.01 -23.10 -23.73
C LEU A 124 16.03 -24.25 -22.73
N ASN A 125 15.46 -24.06 -21.58
CA ASN A 125 15.34 -25.10 -20.54
C ASN A 125 13.94 -25.70 -20.56
N PRO A 126 13.75 -26.99 -20.87
CA PRO A 126 12.44 -27.65 -20.89
C PRO A 126 11.69 -27.61 -19.57
N VAL A 127 12.41 -27.60 -18.45
CA VAL A 127 11.81 -27.50 -17.10
C VAL A 127 11.18 -26.13 -16.92
N PHE A 128 11.88 -25.06 -17.30
CA PHE A 128 11.34 -23.69 -17.21
C PHE A 128 10.12 -23.49 -18.11
N ILE A 129 10.14 -24.11 -19.31
CA ILE A 129 8.99 -24.05 -20.22
C ILE A 129 7.74 -24.70 -19.58
N ASP A 130 7.88 -25.86 -18.95
CA ASP A 130 6.73 -26.51 -18.28
C ASP A 130 6.27 -25.75 -17.04
N ASP A 131 7.21 -25.19 -16.27
CA ASP A 131 6.88 -24.31 -15.14
C ASP A 131 6.17 -23.04 -15.59
N ASP A 132 6.64 -22.41 -16.67
CA ASP A 132 6.02 -21.23 -17.28
C ASP A 132 4.61 -21.54 -17.82
N ARG A 133 4.45 -22.69 -18.49
CA ARG A 133 3.15 -23.18 -18.96
C ARG A 133 2.17 -23.28 -17.79
N LYS A 134 2.57 -23.95 -16.70
CA LYS A 134 1.75 -24.10 -15.49
C LYS A 134 1.48 -22.77 -14.77
N ALA A 135 2.47 -21.86 -14.80
CA ALA A 135 2.30 -20.53 -14.23
C ALA A 135 1.29 -19.69 -15.01
N LEU A 136 1.29 -19.79 -16.34
CA LEU A 136 0.31 -19.12 -17.19
C LEU A 136 -1.09 -19.71 -17.02
N GLU A 137 -1.23 -21.04 -16.96
CA GLU A 137 -2.52 -21.69 -16.69
C GLU A 137 -3.10 -21.25 -15.36
N ARG A 138 -2.29 -21.24 -14.27
CA ARG A 138 -2.69 -20.71 -12.95
C ARG A 138 -3.09 -19.24 -13.01
N TYR A 139 -2.30 -18.42 -13.67
CA TYR A 139 -2.58 -16.98 -13.81
C TYR A 139 -3.94 -16.71 -14.45
N TYR A 140 -4.29 -17.46 -15.50
CA TYR A 140 -5.60 -17.31 -16.15
C TYR A 140 -6.72 -17.94 -15.35
N ALA A 141 -6.48 -19.06 -14.66
CA ALA A 141 -7.44 -19.64 -13.74
C ALA A 141 -7.78 -18.65 -12.61
N GLU A 142 -6.79 -17.98 -11.99
CA GLU A 142 -6.97 -16.91 -10.99
C GLU A 142 -7.79 -15.72 -11.53
N LYS A 143 -7.78 -15.49 -12.85
CA LYS A 143 -8.63 -14.50 -13.53
C LYS A 143 -10.03 -15.02 -13.90
N GLY A 144 -10.36 -16.24 -13.50
CA GLY A 144 -11.66 -16.86 -13.68
C GLY A 144 -11.81 -17.67 -14.98
N PHE A 145 -10.72 -17.93 -15.68
CA PHE A 145 -10.73 -18.80 -16.86
C PHE A 145 -10.42 -20.25 -16.43
N ALA A 146 -11.40 -20.91 -15.85
CA ALA A 146 -11.25 -22.22 -15.21
C ALA A 146 -10.85 -23.36 -16.18
N GLY A 147 -10.99 -23.15 -17.48
CA GLY A 147 -10.60 -24.10 -18.52
C GLY A 147 -9.37 -23.67 -19.31
N ALA A 148 -8.63 -22.67 -18.85
CA ALA A 148 -7.47 -22.20 -19.58
C ALA A 148 -6.42 -23.31 -19.73
N SER A 149 -5.98 -23.53 -20.96
CA SER A 149 -4.88 -24.44 -21.28
C SER A 149 -3.81 -23.73 -22.10
N VAL A 150 -2.56 -24.10 -21.85
CA VAL A 150 -1.41 -23.51 -22.54
C VAL A 150 -0.63 -24.62 -23.24
N THR A 151 -0.46 -24.45 -24.54
CA THR A 151 0.46 -25.29 -25.31
C THR A 151 1.67 -24.47 -25.73
N VAL A 152 2.83 -25.13 -25.85
CA VAL A 152 4.07 -24.45 -26.15
C VAL A 152 4.70 -25.04 -27.39
N ASP A 153 4.99 -24.17 -28.36
CA ASP A 153 5.80 -24.52 -29.52
C ASP A 153 7.17 -23.83 -29.40
N ALA A 154 8.25 -24.58 -29.62
CA ALA A 154 9.59 -24.07 -29.52
C ALA A 154 10.46 -24.62 -30.67
N PRO A 155 10.14 -24.29 -31.92
CA PRO A 155 10.96 -24.71 -33.06
C PRO A 155 12.37 -24.13 -32.97
N VAL A 156 13.38 -24.96 -33.29
CA VAL A 156 14.79 -24.59 -33.22
C VAL A 156 15.36 -24.53 -34.64
N GLU A 157 15.82 -23.36 -35.05
CA GLU A 157 16.50 -23.15 -36.30
C GLU A 157 17.88 -22.56 -36.06
N ALA A 158 18.92 -23.15 -36.63
CA ALA A 158 20.33 -22.72 -36.44
C ALA A 158 20.73 -22.54 -34.97
N GLY A 159 20.16 -23.34 -34.05
CA GLY A 159 20.44 -23.30 -32.60
C GLY A 159 19.74 -22.14 -31.86
N ILE A 160 18.76 -21.47 -32.49
CA ILE A 160 17.93 -20.47 -31.90
C ILE A 160 16.50 -21.02 -31.82
N ALA A 161 15.91 -20.97 -30.65
CA ALA A 161 14.53 -21.40 -30.42
C ALA A 161 13.57 -20.18 -30.43
N GLN A 162 12.48 -20.31 -31.17
CA GLN A 162 11.35 -19.36 -31.12
C GLN A 162 10.28 -19.96 -30.22
N VAL A 163 10.08 -19.38 -29.04
CA VAL A 163 9.13 -19.92 -28.07
C VAL A 163 7.78 -19.21 -28.18
N ALA A 164 6.73 -19.97 -28.51
CA ALA A 164 5.38 -19.48 -28.61
C ALA A 164 4.47 -20.17 -27.57
N PHE A 165 3.92 -19.41 -26.63
CA PHE A 165 2.91 -19.89 -25.68
C PHE A 165 1.52 -19.63 -26.27
N HIS A 166 0.87 -20.67 -26.77
CA HIS A 166 -0.50 -20.63 -27.28
C HIS A 166 -1.47 -20.83 -26.12
N VAL A 167 -2.17 -19.76 -25.77
CA VAL A 167 -3.12 -19.78 -24.65
C VAL A 167 -4.54 -19.91 -25.17
N ASP A 168 -5.18 -21.02 -24.87
CA ASP A 168 -6.62 -21.17 -24.99
C ASP A 168 -7.25 -20.82 -23.66
N LEU A 169 -7.96 -19.68 -23.61
CA LEU A 169 -8.57 -19.17 -22.38
C LEU A 169 -9.77 -20.01 -21.91
N GLY A 170 -10.36 -20.83 -22.78
CA GLY A 170 -11.59 -21.54 -22.44
C GLY A 170 -12.71 -20.58 -22.06
N PHE A 171 -13.48 -20.94 -21.03
CA PHE A 171 -14.62 -20.15 -20.56
C PHE A 171 -14.36 -19.51 -19.19
N LYS A 172 -14.98 -18.37 -18.92
CA LYS A 172 -14.85 -17.63 -17.67
C LYS A 172 -15.98 -18.02 -16.71
N VAL A 173 -15.61 -18.55 -15.54
CA VAL A 173 -16.57 -18.91 -14.49
C VAL A 173 -16.33 -18.09 -13.25
N LYS A 174 -17.39 -17.57 -12.64
CA LYS A 174 -17.37 -16.88 -11.35
C LYS A 174 -18.23 -17.62 -10.33
N VAL A 175 -17.93 -17.43 -9.07
CA VAL A 175 -18.82 -17.87 -8.00
C VAL A 175 -20.02 -16.91 -7.93
N GLY A 176 -21.19 -17.43 -8.25
CA GLY A 176 -22.44 -16.65 -8.23
C GLY A 176 -22.99 -16.47 -6.83
N ALA A 177 -22.96 -17.54 -6.05
CA ALA A 177 -23.34 -17.53 -4.64
C ALA A 177 -22.70 -18.69 -3.89
N VAL A 178 -22.63 -18.55 -2.55
CA VAL A 178 -22.28 -19.62 -1.64
C VAL A 178 -23.46 -19.86 -0.69
N LEU A 179 -23.88 -21.11 -0.58
CA LEU A 179 -24.98 -21.56 0.29
C LEU A 179 -24.41 -22.35 1.47
N TYR A 180 -25.00 -22.17 2.62
CA TYR A 180 -24.60 -22.87 3.86
C TYR A 180 -25.81 -23.57 4.45
N ASP A 181 -25.79 -24.90 4.46
CA ASP A 181 -26.73 -25.69 5.21
C ASP A 181 -26.18 -25.94 6.63
N GLY A 182 -27.00 -25.77 7.65
CA GLY A 182 -26.58 -25.90 9.06
C GLY A 182 -25.83 -24.70 9.64
N LEU A 183 -25.90 -23.52 9.00
CA LEU A 183 -25.30 -22.30 9.55
C LEU A 183 -26.01 -21.86 10.83
N PRO A 184 -25.28 -21.59 11.95
CA PRO A 184 -25.88 -21.05 13.16
C PRO A 184 -26.55 -19.69 12.91
N ALA A 185 -27.73 -19.47 13.53
CA ALA A 185 -28.51 -18.23 13.31
C ALA A 185 -27.77 -16.95 13.72
N GLN A 186 -26.79 -17.06 14.61
CA GLN A 186 -25.95 -15.95 15.07
C GLN A 186 -24.83 -15.58 14.09
N VAL A 187 -24.52 -16.44 13.11
CA VAL A 187 -23.44 -16.25 12.15
C VAL A 187 -24.01 -15.79 10.82
N LEU A 188 -23.55 -14.66 10.35
CA LEU A 188 -23.93 -14.17 9.03
C LEU A 188 -23.12 -14.91 7.95
N PRO A 189 -23.75 -15.36 6.83
CA PRO A 189 -23.07 -16.03 5.72
C PRO A 189 -21.78 -15.32 5.26
N ARG A 190 -21.82 -13.99 5.16
CA ARG A 190 -20.69 -13.11 4.81
C ARG A 190 -19.46 -13.30 5.69
N THR A 191 -19.62 -13.79 6.92
CA THR A 191 -18.49 -14.03 7.84
C THR A 191 -17.64 -15.18 7.34
N ILE A 192 -18.29 -16.24 6.82
CA ILE A 192 -17.61 -17.37 6.22
C ILE A 192 -17.12 -17.00 4.81
N ASP A 193 -17.95 -16.31 4.01
CA ASP A 193 -17.58 -15.88 2.65
C ASP A 193 -16.22 -15.17 2.58
N ARG A 194 -15.90 -14.35 3.60
CA ARG A 194 -14.61 -13.62 3.69
C ARG A 194 -13.39 -14.51 3.86
N ALA A 195 -13.58 -15.71 4.38
CA ALA A 195 -12.50 -16.66 4.60
C ALA A 195 -12.29 -17.59 3.39
N LEU A 196 -13.24 -17.60 2.44
CA LEU A 196 -13.17 -18.45 1.26
C LEU A 196 -12.34 -17.82 0.14
N LEU A 197 -11.58 -18.63 -0.56
CA LEU A 197 -10.93 -18.25 -1.82
C LEU A 197 -11.97 -18.16 -2.95
N ASN A 198 -12.96 -19.08 -2.94
CA ASN A 198 -14.11 -19.06 -3.83
C ASN A 198 -15.29 -18.29 -3.21
N ALA A 199 -15.05 -17.02 -2.83
CA ALA A 199 -16.08 -16.15 -2.30
C ALA A 199 -17.07 -15.69 -3.40
N PRO A 200 -18.32 -15.29 -3.03
CA PRO A 200 -19.27 -14.75 -4.01
C PRO A 200 -18.69 -13.60 -4.83
N GLY A 201 -18.78 -13.69 -6.16
CA GLY A 201 -18.23 -12.71 -7.12
C GLY A 201 -16.78 -12.97 -7.54
N SER A 202 -16.02 -13.81 -6.84
CA SER A 202 -14.65 -14.19 -7.21
C SER A 202 -14.62 -15.13 -8.41
N PRO A 203 -13.47 -15.25 -9.10
CA PRO A 203 -13.23 -16.35 -10.04
C PRO A 203 -13.35 -17.71 -9.34
N PHE A 204 -13.95 -18.68 -10.01
CA PHE A 204 -14.06 -20.03 -9.46
C PHE A 204 -12.75 -20.82 -9.64
N LEU A 205 -12.17 -21.25 -8.54
CA LEU A 205 -10.95 -22.05 -8.46
C LEU A 205 -11.27 -23.47 -7.92
N ALA A 206 -11.42 -24.44 -8.82
CA ALA A 206 -11.83 -25.80 -8.45
C ALA A 206 -10.88 -26.48 -7.47
N GLU A 207 -9.57 -26.22 -7.60
CA GLU A 207 -8.51 -26.79 -6.76
C GLU A 207 -8.53 -26.27 -5.32
N MET A 208 -9.20 -25.14 -5.08
CA MET A 208 -9.25 -24.49 -3.77
C MET A 208 -10.46 -24.92 -2.92
N ALA A 209 -11.29 -25.83 -3.45
CA ALA A 209 -12.51 -26.27 -2.78
C ALA A 209 -12.27 -26.94 -1.41
N ASP A 210 -11.19 -27.71 -1.28
CA ASP A 210 -10.83 -28.34 -0.01
C ASP A 210 -10.33 -27.33 1.01
N LEU A 211 -9.58 -26.32 0.57
CA LEU A 211 -9.14 -25.22 1.43
C LEU A 211 -10.34 -24.39 1.90
N ASP A 212 -11.30 -24.14 1.02
CA ASP A 212 -12.54 -23.42 1.38
C ASP A 212 -13.36 -24.19 2.41
N ARG A 213 -13.47 -25.52 2.30
CA ARG A 213 -14.12 -26.37 3.30
C ARG A 213 -13.45 -26.20 4.67
N GLU A 214 -12.13 -26.30 4.71
CA GLU A 214 -11.38 -26.09 5.94
C GLU A 214 -11.53 -24.67 6.49
N ALA A 215 -11.51 -23.67 5.61
CA ALA A 215 -11.69 -22.27 5.98
C ALA A 215 -13.08 -22.02 6.59
N ALA A 216 -14.13 -22.63 6.01
CA ALA A 216 -15.48 -22.54 6.56
C ALA A 216 -15.58 -23.17 7.96
N ALA A 217 -15.00 -24.36 8.18
CA ALA A 217 -14.96 -24.99 9.48
C ALA A 217 -14.13 -24.18 10.50
N ARG A 218 -12.93 -23.73 10.12
CA ARG A 218 -12.06 -22.91 10.98
C ARG A 218 -12.74 -21.59 11.37
N THR A 219 -13.46 -20.96 10.46
CA THR A 219 -14.20 -19.72 10.78
C THR A 219 -15.23 -19.93 11.87
N LEU A 220 -15.96 -21.05 11.85
CA LEU A 220 -16.89 -21.38 12.95
C LEU A 220 -16.13 -21.70 14.24
N GLN A 221 -15.02 -22.43 14.17
CA GLN A 221 -14.19 -22.73 15.34
C GLN A 221 -13.63 -21.43 15.96
N ASP A 222 -13.21 -20.48 15.15
CA ASP A 222 -12.73 -19.17 15.61
C ASP A 222 -13.85 -18.33 16.25
N LEU A 223 -15.11 -18.58 15.87
CA LEU A 223 -16.28 -17.91 16.43
C LEU A 223 -16.83 -18.59 17.70
N GLY A 224 -16.21 -19.71 18.17
CA GLY A 224 -16.54 -20.37 19.38
C GLY A 224 -17.22 -21.75 19.23
N TRP A 225 -17.47 -22.23 18.00
CA TRP A 225 -17.95 -23.58 17.74
C TRP A 225 -16.77 -24.54 17.55
N LEU A 226 -16.07 -24.89 18.64
CA LEU A 226 -14.79 -25.60 18.59
C LEU A 226 -14.84 -26.96 17.86
N ASP A 227 -16.00 -27.61 17.88
CA ASP A 227 -16.23 -28.90 17.24
C ASP A 227 -16.73 -28.79 15.80
N ALA A 228 -16.78 -27.58 15.27
CA ALA A 228 -17.35 -27.32 13.95
C ALA A 228 -16.60 -28.06 12.83
N ARG A 229 -17.38 -28.67 11.95
CA ARG A 229 -16.92 -29.39 10.75
C ARG A 229 -17.69 -28.84 9.54
N ALA A 230 -17.09 -28.96 8.38
CA ALA A 230 -17.72 -28.62 7.10
C ALA A 230 -17.51 -29.74 6.10
N GLU A 231 -18.52 -29.97 5.29
CA GLU A 231 -18.50 -30.90 4.15
C GLU A 231 -18.82 -30.13 2.87
N GLY A 232 -18.30 -30.58 1.75
CA GLY A 232 -18.50 -29.95 0.47
C GLY A 232 -17.24 -29.26 -0.07
N PRO A 233 -17.38 -28.26 -0.99
CA PRO A 233 -18.66 -27.79 -1.52
C PRO A 233 -19.27 -28.71 -2.56
N ARG A 234 -20.59 -28.81 -2.58
CA ARG A 234 -21.34 -29.31 -3.74
C ARG A 234 -21.47 -28.17 -4.75
N LYS A 235 -21.32 -28.47 -6.03
CA LYS A 235 -21.31 -27.49 -7.13
C LYS A 235 -22.62 -27.52 -7.86
N TYR A 236 -23.21 -26.37 -8.09
CA TYR A 236 -24.50 -26.25 -8.76
C TYR A 236 -24.45 -25.16 -9.84
N ALA A 237 -25.27 -25.27 -10.89
CA ALA A 237 -25.42 -24.22 -11.87
C ALA A 237 -26.11 -22.99 -11.25
N PHE A 238 -25.78 -21.78 -11.71
CA PHE A 238 -26.25 -20.52 -11.10
C PHE A 238 -27.77 -20.32 -11.18
N ASP A 239 -28.44 -20.81 -12.23
CA ASP A 239 -29.90 -20.72 -12.39
C ASP A 239 -30.71 -21.35 -11.26
N PHE A 240 -30.06 -22.14 -10.40
CA PHE A 240 -30.65 -22.75 -9.23
C PHE A 240 -31.13 -21.74 -8.15
N ILE A 241 -30.67 -20.52 -8.15
CA ILE A 241 -30.93 -19.55 -7.05
C ILE A 241 -32.17 -18.66 -7.30
N ARG A 242 -32.81 -18.73 -8.45
CA ARG A 242 -34.00 -17.90 -8.71
C ARG A 242 -35.17 -18.32 -7.81
N PRO A 243 -35.79 -17.38 -7.03
CA PRO A 243 -36.74 -17.71 -5.96
C PRO A 243 -38.01 -18.46 -6.41
N ASP A 244 -38.34 -18.35 -7.67
CA ASP A 244 -39.68 -18.79 -8.21
C ASP A 244 -39.62 -20.08 -9.00
N ASP A 245 -38.53 -20.85 -8.97
CA ASP A 245 -38.35 -21.94 -9.94
C ASP A 245 -38.61 -23.32 -9.33
N GLU A 246 -39.46 -24.10 -10.00
CA GLU A 246 -39.71 -25.53 -9.72
C GLU A 246 -38.42 -26.38 -9.72
N ARG A 247 -37.32 -25.88 -10.30
CA ARG A 247 -35.99 -26.50 -10.34
C ARG A 247 -35.40 -26.72 -8.94
N ARG A 248 -35.79 -25.97 -7.93
CA ARG A 248 -35.41 -26.25 -6.51
C ARG A 248 -35.85 -27.65 -6.07
N ARG A 249 -36.86 -28.26 -6.72
CA ARG A 249 -37.41 -29.58 -6.36
C ARG A 249 -36.62 -30.71 -6.97
N HIS A 250 -35.85 -30.51 -8.04
CA HIS A 250 -35.20 -31.58 -8.80
C HIS A 250 -33.68 -31.67 -8.60
N GLY A 251 -33.11 -30.82 -7.78
CA GLY A 251 -31.67 -30.74 -7.54
C GLY A 251 -30.90 -30.08 -8.72
N PRO A 252 -29.64 -29.78 -8.52
CA PRO A 252 -28.83 -29.10 -9.52
C PRO A 252 -28.44 -30.05 -10.64
N GLN A 253 -28.74 -29.69 -11.86
CA GLN A 253 -28.23 -30.39 -13.00
C GLN A 253 -27.00 -29.69 -13.55
N LEU A 254 -25.96 -30.47 -13.79
CA LEU A 254 -24.89 -30.08 -14.70
C LEU A 254 -25.51 -29.82 -16.06
N ALA A 255 -25.05 -28.78 -16.76
CA ALA A 255 -25.41 -28.61 -18.15
C ALA A 255 -25.13 -29.90 -18.92
N PRO A 256 -25.97 -30.26 -19.92
CA PRO A 256 -25.86 -31.54 -20.64
C PRO A 256 -24.47 -31.83 -21.24
N ASP A 257 -23.67 -30.77 -21.48
CA ASP A 257 -22.30 -30.83 -21.99
C ASP A 257 -21.21 -30.83 -20.89
N GLY A 258 -21.60 -30.90 -19.62
CA GLY A 258 -20.68 -30.86 -18.48
C GLY A 258 -20.05 -29.49 -18.21
N ARG A 259 -20.50 -28.46 -18.90
CA ARG A 259 -20.07 -27.08 -18.72
C ARG A 259 -20.93 -26.39 -17.68
N TYR A 260 -20.31 -25.55 -16.86
CA TYR A 260 -21.02 -24.58 -16.03
C TYR A 260 -21.36 -23.37 -16.90
N ASP A 261 -22.50 -22.74 -16.65
CA ASP A 261 -22.74 -21.35 -17.09
C ASP A 261 -21.61 -20.45 -16.56
N ASP A 262 -21.60 -19.19 -16.98
CA ASP A 262 -20.60 -18.19 -16.55
C ASP A 262 -20.47 -18.06 -15.01
N ARG A 263 -21.33 -18.74 -14.24
CA ARG A 263 -21.38 -18.75 -12.77
C ARG A 263 -21.63 -20.12 -12.19
N VAL A 264 -21.08 -20.36 -11.01
CA VAL A 264 -21.28 -21.57 -10.20
C VAL A 264 -21.80 -21.20 -8.81
N VAL A 265 -22.67 -22.02 -8.27
CA VAL A 265 -23.12 -21.97 -6.87
C VAL A 265 -22.40 -23.06 -6.08
N LEU A 266 -21.80 -22.68 -4.97
CA LEU A 266 -21.15 -23.60 -4.04
C LEU A 266 -22.05 -23.80 -2.82
N ALA A 267 -22.26 -25.04 -2.39
CA ALA A 267 -23.03 -25.34 -1.20
C ALA A 267 -22.19 -26.16 -0.21
N PHE A 268 -22.01 -25.63 0.99
CA PHE A 268 -21.35 -26.29 2.10
C PHE A 268 -22.40 -26.79 3.09
N THR A 269 -22.19 -28.00 3.63
CA THR A 269 -22.96 -28.50 4.77
C THR A 269 -22.09 -28.30 6.02
N LEU A 270 -22.58 -27.51 6.95
CA LEU A 270 -21.90 -27.15 8.19
C LEU A 270 -22.49 -27.94 9.35
N GLN A 271 -21.62 -28.47 10.17
CA GLN A 271 -21.93 -29.15 11.44
C GLN A 271 -21.26 -28.37 12.56
N PRO A 272 -21.92 -27.30 13.07
CA PRO A 272 -21.29 -26.36 14.02
C PRO A 272 -20.97 -27.01 15.37
N GLY A 273 -21.74 -28.01 15.82
CA GLY A 273 -21.61 -28.55 17.18
C GLY A 273 -22.13 -27.54 18.22
N THR A 274 -21.53 -27.53 19.38
CA THR A 274 -21.93 -26.65 20.50
C THR A 274 -21.08 -25.39 20.57
N LEU A 275 -21.71 -24.29 21.02
CA LEU A 275 -21.00 -23.03 21.28
C LEU A 275 -20.27 -23.13 22.63
N TRP A 276 -18.99 -22.79 22.65
CA TRP A 276 -18.15 -22.84 23.83
C TRP A 276 -17.93 -21.45 24.42
N GLU A 277 -17.89 -21.39 25.75
CA GLU A 277 -17.63 -20.18 26.52
C GLU A 277 -16.28 -20.28 27.25
N LEU A 278 -15.74 -19.11 27.60
CA LEU A 278 -14.59 -19.01 28.49
C LEU A 278 -15.03 -19.34 29.91
N GLY A 279 -14.42 -20.34 30.52
CA GLY A 279 -14.59 -20.68 31.92
C GLY A 279 -13.79 -19.75 32.85
N SER A 280 -12.88 -20.35 33.63
CA SER A 280 -11.93 -19.60 34.47
C SER A 280 -10.62 -19.35 33.72
N VAL A 281 -9.94 -18.26 34.07
CA VAL A 281 -8.57 -17.98 33.67
C VAL A 281 -7.72 -17.92 34.92
N ALA A 282 -6.70 -18.76 35.00
CA ALA A 282 -5.72 -18.78 36.08
C ALA A 282 -4.33 -18.42 35.52
N VAL A 283 -3.53 -17.74 36.31
CA VAL A 283 -2.18 -17.31 35.93
C VAL A 283 -1.17 -18.00 36.84
N VAL A 284 -0.10 -18.54 36.26
CA VAL A 284 0.95 -19.25 37.01
C VAL A 284 2.33 -18.81 36.50
N GLY A 285 3.27 -18.57 37.42
CA GLY A 285 4.64 -18.20 37.06
C GLY A 285 4.85 -16.69 36.89
N ASN A 286 3.88 -15.88 37.27
CA ASN A 286 4.01 -14.44 37.29
C ASN A 286 4.79 -13.97 38.53
N THR A 287 5.90 -13.24 38.31
CA THR A 287 6.73 -12.63 39.34
C THR A 287 6.89 -11.13 39.16
N VAL A 288 6.79 -10.65 37.91
CA VAL A 288 6.95 -9.23 37.53
C VAL A 288 5.65 -8.48 37.71
N GLU A 289 4.53 -9.06 37.27
CA GLU A 289 3.22 -8.43 37.35
C GLU A 289 2.27 -9.23 38.23
N SER A 290 1.34 -8.52 38.88
CA SER A 290 0.29 -9.17 39.65
C SER A 290 -0.70 -9.93 38.77
N GLU A 291 -1.28 -11.02 39.31
CA GLU A 291 -2.36 -11.74 38.61
C GLU A 291 -3.51 -10.81 38.23
N ALA A 292 -3.89 -9.85 39.07
CA ALA A 292 -4.95 -8.89 38.80
C ALA A 292 -4.63 -7.98 37.61
N SER A 293 -3.37 -7.52 37.48
CA SER A 293 -2.90 -6.72 36.35
C SER A 293 -2.95 -7.51 35.05
N LEU A 294 -2.50 -8.76 35.07
CA LEU A 294 -2.51 -9.68 33.93
C LEU A 294 -3.93 -10.02 33.48
N LEU A 295 -4.84 -10.30 34.42
CA LEU A 295 -6.26 -10.54 34.09
C LEU A 295 -6.94 -9.28 33.52
N THR A 296 -6.55 -8.09 34.00
CA THR A 296 -7.01 -6.81 33.41
C THR A 296 -6.50 -6.64 31.98
N ALA A 297 -5.22 -6.94 31.73
CA ALA A 297 -4.63 -6.90 30.38
C ALA A 297 -5.26 -7.98 29.46
N PHE A 298 -5.55 -9.15 30.00
CA PHE A 298 -6.27 -10.22 29.30
C PHE A 298 -7.62 -9.72 28.80
N GLY A 299 -8.36 -8.97 29.62
CA GLY A 299 -9.53 -8.17 29.22
C GLY A 299 -10.76 -9.00 28.83
N MET A 300 -10.81 -10.29 29.17
CA MET A 300 -11.96 -11.16 28.92
C MET A 300 -12.50 -11.71 30.25
N GLN A 301 -13.82 -11.78 30.34
CA GLN A 301 -14.51 -12.29 31.54
C GLN A 301 -15.02 -13.72 31.33
N ALA A 302 -15.17 -14.48 32.40
CA ALA A 302 -15.84 -15.77 32.37
C ALA A 302 -17.27 -15.63 31.80
N GLY A 303 -17.68 -16.59 30.95
CA GLY A 303 -18.95 -16.54 30.21
C GLY A 303 -18.85 -15.84 28.84
N ALA A 304 -17.73 -15.20 28.48
CA ALA A 304 -17.52 -14.70 27.14
C ALA A 304 -17.40 -15.87 26.13
N ILE A 305 -17.88 -15.68 24.92
CA ILE A 305 -17.74 -16.70 23.86
C ILE A 305 -16.26 -16.99 23.65
N PHE A 306 -15.89 -18.26 23.60
CA PHE A 306 -14.51 -18.70 23.39
C PHE A 306 -14.11 -18.55 21.92
N ARG A 307 -13.71 -17.34 21.52
CA ARG A 307 -13.16 -17.07 20.19
C ARG A 307 -11.66 -17.19 20.23
N ARG A 308 -11.10 -18.01 19.35
CA ARG A 308 -9.65 -18.25 19.30
C ARG A 308 -8.87 -16.95 19.07
N SER A 309 -9.32 -16.13 18.12
CA SER A 309 -8.72 -14.82 17.84
C SER A 309 -8.68 -13.90 19.06
N ASP A 310 -9.76 -13.88 19.84
CA ASP A 310 -9.87 -13.01 21.01
C ASP A 310 -8.96 -13.49 22.15
N ILE A 311 -8.85 -14.83 22.31
CA ILE A 311 -7.91 -15.45 23.26
C ILE A 311 -6.46 -15.18 22.88
N ASP A 312 -6.09 -15.41 21.62
CA ASP A 312 -4.72 -15.17 21.13
C ASP A 312 -4.35 -13.66 21.26
N ALA A 313 -5.29 -12.76 20.98
CA ALA A 313 -5.11 -11.33 21.21
C ALA A 313 -4.98 -10.99 22.72
N ALA A 314 -5.75 -11.65 23.58
CA ALA A 314 -5.68 -11.45 25.02
C ALA A 314 -4.33 -11.92 25.58
N ILE A 315 -3.83 -13.06 25.12
CA ILE A 315 -2.49 -13.59 25.48
C ILE A 315 -1.42 -12.60 25.04
N SER A 316 -1.50 -12.12 23.78
CA SER A 316 -0.54 -11.15 23.24
C SER A 316 -0.50 -9.86 24.07
N ARG A 317 -1.64 -9.38 24.58
CA ARG A 317 -1.67 -8.21 25.48
C ARG A 317 -0.94 -8.47 26.80
N CYS A 318 -1.09 -9.67 27.36
CA CYS A 318 -0.38 -10.06 28.57
C CYS A 318 1.14 -10.16 28.32
N GLU A 319 1.57 -10.79 27.23
CA GLU A 319 2.98 -10.85 26.85
C GLU A 319 3.56 -9.46 26.64
N HIS A 320 2.81 -8.59 25.96
CA HIS A 320 3.20 -7.22 25.65
C HIS A 320 3.40 -6.40 26.93
N LEU A 321 2.51 -6.55 27.91
CA LEU A 321 2.62 -5.88 29.22
C LEU A 321 3.97 -6.22 29.91
N ILE A 322 4.33 -7.50 29.93
CA ILE A 322 5.59 -7.97 30.55
C ILE A 322 6.81 -7.54 29.72
N ARG A 323 6.73 -7.64 28.39
CA ARG A 323 7.81 -7.23 27.48
C ARG A 323 8.11 -5.73 27.57
N ASN A 324 7.10 -4.90 27.84
CA ASN A 324 7.30 -3.46 28.07
C ASN A 324 8.12 -3.13 29.33
N GLN A 325 8.29 -4.10 30.24
CA GLN A 325 9.11 -3.93 31.42
C GLN A 325 10.52 -4.50 31.29
N GLY A 326 10.96 -4.82 30.08
CA GLY A 326 12.30 -5.28 29.80
C GLY A 326 12.43 -6.79 29.57
N TYR A 327 11.41 -7.57 29.77
CA TYR A 327 11.44 -9.03 29.64
C TYR A 327 11.16 -9.46 28.18
N ALA A 328 12.07 -9.12 27.28
CA ALA A 328 11.92 -9.24 25.83
C ALA A 328 11.59 -10.66 25.32
N ARG A 329 11.89 -11.70 26.09
CA ARG A 329 11.65 -13.12 25.75
C ARG A 329 10.43 -13.70 26.45
N CYS A 330 9.64 -12.88 27.14
CA CYS A 330 8.42 -13.37 27.76
C CYS A 330 7.53 -14.10 26.76
N THR A 331 7.11 -15.30 27.18
CA THR A 331 6.17 -16.14 26.43
C THR A 331 5.15 -16.72 27.38
N ILE A 332 3.93 -16.90 26.89
CA ILE A 332 2.83 -17.49 27.65
C ILE A 332 2.40 -18.79 26.98
N ARG A 333 2.54 -19.88 27.68
CA ARG A 333 1.95 -21.15 27.24
C ARG A 333 0.57 -21.29 27.85
N VAL A 334 -0.41 -21.65 27.04
CA VAL A 334 -1.79 -21.80 27.49
C VAL A 334 -2.17 -23.28 27.57
N ASP A 335 -2.52 -23.72 28.75
CA ASP A 335 -3.19 -25.00 28.97
C ASP A 335 -4.71 -24.78 28.87
N ARG A 336 -5.36 -25.55 28.00
CA ARG A 336 -6.79 -25.45 27.71
C ARG A 336 -7.46 -26.72 28.22
N ARG A 337 -8.40 -26.58 29.15
CA ARG A 337 -9.19 -27.67 29.69
C ARG A 337 -10.67 -27.48 29.34
N PRO A 338 -11.14 -28.10 28.25
CA PRO A 338 -12.55 -28.09 27.92
C PRO A 338 -13.34 -28.96 28.92
N ASP A 339 -14.46 -28.44 29.38
CA ASP A 339 -15.45 -29.13 30.17
C ASP A 339 -16.69 -29.42 29.28
N PRO A 340 -16.87 -30.69 28.82
CA PRO A 340 -17.98 -31.03 27.94
C PRO A 340 -19.36 -30.93 28.57
N GLU A 341 -19.46 -31.00 29.89
CA GLU A 341 -20.75 -30.91 30.60
C GLU A 341 -21.26 -29.47 30.66
N THR A 342 -20.37 -28.51 30.87
CA THR A 342 -20.71 -27.08 30.96
C THR A 342 -20.46 -26.31 29.68
N HIS A 343 -19.84 -26.92 28.67
CA HIS A 343 -19.39 -26.30 27.43
C HIS A 343 -18.48 -25.06 27.66
N LYS A 344 -17.63 -25.14 28.70
CA LYS A 344 -16.68 -24.10 29.07
C LYS A 344 -15.24 -24.57 28.88
N VAL A 345 -14.38 -23.64 28.46
CA VAL A 345 -12.95 -23.88 28.36
C VAL A 345 -12.25 -23.12 29.49
N HIS A 346 -11.64 -23.85 30.40
CA HIS A 346 -10.80 -23.28 31.47
C HIS A 346 -9.38 -23.11 30.96
N LEU A 347 -8.80 -21.93 31.19
CA LEU A 347 -7.45 -21.59 30.76
C LEU A 347 -6.52 -21.49 31.96
N THR A 348 -5.32 -22.05 31.80
CA THR A 348 -4.20 -21.77 32.68
C THR A 348 -3.07 -21.15 31.85
N LEU A 349 -2.73 -19.92 32.17
CA LEU A 349 -1.67 -19.15 31.51
C LEU A 349 -0.36 -19.42 32.29
N HIS A 350 0.55 -20.17 31.69
CA HIS A 350 1.88 -20.41 32.24
C HIS A 350 2.85 -19.36 31.67
N LEU A 351 3.25 -18.43 32.50
CA LEU A 351 4.18 -17.38 32.15
C LEU A 351 5.63 -17.85 32.28
N PHE A 352 6.39 -17.58 31.25
CA PHE A 352 7.85 -17.72 31.23
C PHE A 352 8.41 -16.34 30.95
N GLU A 353 8.65 -15.57 32.03
CA GLU A 353 9.02 -14.15 31.92
C GLU A 353 10.41 -13.99 31.29
N GLY A 354 11.34 -14.93 31.60
CA GLY A 354 12.72 -14.87 31.14
C GLY A 354 13.56 -13.86 31.91
N ASP A 355 14.66 -13.42 31.29
CA ASP A 355 15.59 -12.47 31.88
C ASP A 355 15.24 -11.03 31.46
N LEU A 356 15.77 -10.07 32.22
CA LEU A 356 15.69 -8.65 31.90
C LEU A 356 16.70 -8.33 30.79
N TYR A 357 16.26 -7.63 29.72
CA TYR A 357 17.09 -7.28 28.57
C TYR A 357 17.26 -5.79 28.42
N THR A 358 18.49 -5.38 28.09
CA THR A 358 18.83 -4.03 27.65
C THR A 358 19.36 -4.08 26.21
N VAL A 359 19.04 -3.06 25.43
CA VAL A 359 19.56 -2.93 24.06
C VAL A 359 21.06 -2.74 24.10
N ASP A 360 21.80 -3.58 23.38
CA ASP A 360 23.26 -3.48 23.29
C ASP A 360 23.69 -2.69 22.05
N ARG A 361 23.22 -3.10 20.88
CA ARG A 361 23.52 -2.46 19.61
C ARG A 361 22.26 -2.26 18.77
N VAL A 362 22.37 -1.31 17.85
CA VAL A 362 21.38 -1.06 16.80
C VAL A 362 22.11 -1.12 15.47
N ASP A 363 21.86 -2.17 14.72
CA ASP A 363 22.45 -2.44 13.41
C ASP A 363 21.43 -2.14 12.31
N ILE A 364 21.84 -1.36 11.30
CA ILE A 364 21.00 -0.99 10.16
C ILE A 364 21.67 -1.53 8.89
N PHE A 365 20.90 -2.18 8.01
CA PHE A 365 21.43 -2.69 6.75
C PHE A 365 20.40 -2.61 5.62
N GLY A 366 20.91 -2.59 4.37
CA GLY A 366 20.08 -2.51 3.17
C GLY A 366 19.79 -1.08 2.69
N ASN A 367 20.26 -0.07 3.42
CA ASN A 367 20.12 1.35 3.10
C ASN A 367 21.32 1.85 2.24
N TYR A 368 21.46 1.33 1.04
CA TYR A 368 22.61 1.62 0.17
C TYR A 368 22.67 3.07 -0.34
N LEU A 369 21.51 3.68 -0.61
CA LEU A 369 21.38 5.07 -1.05
C LEU A 369 21.06 5.99 0.12
N THR A 370 20.16 5.54 1.01
CA THR A 370 19.64 6.31 2.14
C THR A 370 20.69 6.38 3.25
N ARG A 371 20.96 7.57 3.74
CA ARG A 371 21.91 7.77 4.85
C ARG A 371 21.44 7.03 6.11
N ASP A 372 22.38 6.47 6.87
CA ASP A 372 22.11 5.78 8.14
C ASP A 372 21.27 6.65 9.10
N ALA A 373 21.63 7.93 9.23
CA ALA A 373 20.91 8.89 10.09
C ALA A 373 19.41 8.99 9.76
N VAL A 374 19.00 8.78 8.48
CA VAL A 374 17.59 8.84 8.06
C VAL A 374 16.79 7.68 8.64
N VAL A 375 17.39 6.49 8.74
CA VAL A 375 16.77 5.31 9.35
C VAL A 375 16.86 5.40 10.87
N ARG A 376 18.06 5.72 11.39
CA ARG A 376 18.37 5.73 12.82
C ARG A 376 17.46 6.66 13.64
N ARG A 377 17.11 7.84 13.11
CA ARG A 377 16.19 8.76 13.78
C ARG A 377 14.74 8.27 13.89
N GLN A 378 14.38 7.20 13.16
CA GLN A 378 13.06 6.56 13.29
C GLN A 378 13.03 5.52 14.40
N ILE A 379 14.21 5.12 14.91
CA ILE A 379 14.38 4.09 15.91
C ILE A 379 14.15 4.71 17.29
N ARG A 380 13.33 4.04 18.11
CA ARG A 380 12.99 4.49 19.46
C ARG A 380 13.85 3.86 20.54
N LEU A 381 14.40 2.68 20.26
CA LEU A 381 15.26 1.95 21.18
C LEU A 381 16.72 2.28 20.88
N HIS A 382 17.46 2.75 21.89
CA HIS A 382 18.88 3.11 21.78
C HIS A 382 19.76 2.18 22.61
N PRO A 383 21.05 2.05 22.29
CA PRO A 383 21.97 1.30 23.12
C PRO A 383 21.96 1.78 24.57
N GLY A 384 21.78 0.84 25.51
CA GLY A 384 21.64 1.13 26.95
C GLY A 384 20.21 1.20 27.47
N ASP A 385 19.21 1.38 26.59
CA ASP A 385 17.80 1.41 26.99
C ASP A 385 17.34 0.03 27.47
N LEU A 386 16.47 0.02 28.45
CA LEU A 386 15.72 -1.18 28.82
C LEU A 386 14.80 -1.54 27.65
N TRP A 387 14.68 -2.85 27.35
CA TRP A 387 13.78 -3.29 26.29
C TRP A 387 12.34 -2.83 26.53
N ASN A 388 11.71 -2.32 25.49
CA ASN A 388 10.31 -1.91 25.49
C ASN A 388 9.66 -2.34 24.17
N GLU A 389 8.61 -3.16 24.25
CA GLU A 389 7.94 -3.72 23.08
C GLU A 389 7.16 -2.67 22.29
N ASP A 390 6.58 -1.67 22.99
CA ASP A 390 5.90 -0.54 22.32
C ASP A 390 6.88 0.24 21.45
N ASP A 391 8.09 0.51 21.95
CA ASP A 391 9.11 1.24 21.22
C ASP A 391 9.72 0.41 20.08
N PHE A 392 9.79 -0.91 20.25
CA PHE A 392 10.14 -1.83 19.16
C PHE A 392 9.10 -1.77 18.03
N ASP A 393 7.82 -1.92 18.35
CA ASP A 393 6.72 -1.85 17.37
C ASP A 393 6.62 -0.46 16.71
N ARG A 394 6.84 0.61 17.50
CA ARG A 394 6.90 1.98 16.97
C ARG A 394 8.06 2.18 16.00
N THR A 395 9.22 1.59 16.29
CA THR A 395 10.38 1.63 15.39
C THR A 395 10.01 1.08 14.00
N GLU A 396 9.42 -0.11 13.94
CA GLU A 396 9.00 -0.71 12.66
C GLU A 396 7.99 0.18 11.93
N ARG A 397 6.95 0.64 12.65
CA ARG A 397 5.93 1.55 12.06
C ARG A 397 6.54 2.84 11.55
N ASN A 398 7.44 3.46 12.30
CA ASN A 398 8.08 4.71 11.90
C ASN A 398 8.93 4.55 10.64
N VAL A 399 9.76 3.50 10.56
CA VAL A 399 10.58 3.22 9.37
C VAL A 399 9.68 2.97 8.15
N ARG A 400 8.60 2.20 8.30
CA ARG A 400 7.62 1.98 7.21
C ARG A 400 6.92 3.27 6.77
N ARG A 401 6.55 4.14 7.71
CA ARG A 401 5.88 5.43 7.47
C ARG A 401 6.72 6.42 6.67
N THR A 402 8.04 6.28 6.64
CA THR A 402 8.90 7.14 5.81
C THR A 402 8.55 7.06 4.32
N GLY A 403 8.01 5.91 3.87
CA GLY A 403 7.71 5.64 2.47
C GLY A 403 8.95 5.55 1.57
N LEU A 404 10.13 5.40 2.15
CA LEU A 404 11.40 5.27 1.43
C LEU A 404 11.75 3.82 1.09
N PHE A 405 11.10 2.88 1.77
CA PHE A 405 11.44 1.47 1.74
C PHE A 405 10.24 0.62 1.30
N LYS A 406 10.53 -0.51 0.67
CA LYS A 406 9.53 -1.50 0.28
C LYS A 406 8.75 -2.01 1.50
N VAL A 407 7.46 -2.27 1.32
CA VAL A 407 6.60 -2.74 2.41
C VAL A 407 6.52 -4.26 2.45
N ALA A 408 6.52 -4.92 1.29
CA ALA A 408 6.28 -6.35 1.18
C ALA A 408 7.54 -7.21 1.36
N PRO A 409 7.44 -8.34 2.12
CA PRO A 409 8.50 -9.35 2.16
C PRO A 409 8.81 -9.93 0.76
N PRO A 410 10.03 -10.45 0.53
CA PRO A 410 11.15 -10.60 1.48
C PRO A 410 12.03 -9.35 1.62
N GLN A 411 11.82 -8.32 0.80
CA GLN A 411 12.67 -7.13 0.69
C GLN A 411 12.13 -5.92 1.46
N GLY A 412 11.03 -6.08 2.21
CA GLY A 412 10.41 -4.99 2.98
C GLY A 412 11.18 -4.60 4.23
N VAL A 413 10.65 -3.59 4.94
CA VAL A 413 11.15 -3.21 6.26
C VAL A 413 11.00 -4.39 7.21
N ARG A 414 12.06 -4.74 7.91
CA ARG A 414 12.13 -5.81 8.86
C ARG A 414 12.87 -5.32 10.10
N VAL A 415 12.25 -5.41 11.24
CA VAL A 415 12.87 -5.10 12.53
C VAL A 415 12.90 -6.38 13.34
N GLU A 416 14.09 -6.80 13.72
CA GLU A 416 14.33 -8.06 14.41
C GLU A 416 15.10 -7.82 15.70
N ARG A 417 14.84 -8.65 16.68
CA ARG A 417 15.59 -8.72 17.92
C ARG A 417 16.50 -9.95 17.89
N ASN A 418 17.79 -9.73 18.07
CA ASN A 418 18.77 -10.80 18.11
C ASN A 418 19.31 -10.96 19.52
N PHE A 419 19.09 -12.14 20.10
CA PHE A 419 19.54 -12.49 21.43
C PHE A 419 20.86 -13.25 21.31
N ASP A 420 21.94 -12.64 21.80
CA ASP A 420 23.24 -13.26 21.81
C ASP A 420 23.36 -14.17 23.05
N GLN A 421 23.72 -15.42 22.83
CA GLN A 421 23.91 -16.40 23.91
C GLN A 421 25.15 -16.10 24.77
N ASP A 422 26.15 -15.43 24.18
CA ASP A 422 27.40 -15.09 24.86
C ASP A 422 27.27 -13.82 25.71
N ARG A 423 26.18 -13.06 25.57
CA ARG A 423 25.90 -11.81 26.30
C ARG A 423 24.53 -11.85 26.97
N PRO A 424 24.37 -12.60 28.05
CA PRO A 424 23.09 -12.70 28.76
C PRO A 424 22.58 -11.32 29.22
N GLY A 425 21.26 -11.09 29.06
CA GLY A 425 20.63 -9.82 29.40
C GLY A 425 20.84 -8.72 28.33
N LYS A 426 21.46 -9.03 27.18
CA LYS A 426 21.65 -8.09 26.08
C LYS A 426 20.87 -8.55 24.84
N VAL A 427 20.32 -7.57 24.11
CA VAL A 427 19.61 -7.79 22.85
C VAL A 427 20.07 -6.78 21.80
N ASP A 428 20.40 -7.27 20.63
CA ASP A 428 20.72 -6.43 19.48
C ASP A 428 19.43 -6.15 18.69
N LEU A 429 19.21 -4.89 18.34
CA LEU A 429 18.13 -4.47 17.45
C LEU A 429 18.68 -4.43 16.02
N VAL A 430 18.09 -5.21 15.14
CA VAL A 430 18.51 -5.33 13.76
C VAL A 430 17.41 -4.76 12.86
N VAL A 431 17.73 -3.69 12.12
CA VAL A 431 16.80 -3.02 11.21
C VAL A 431 17.23 -3.23 9.78
N GLY A 432 16.56 -4.16 9.10
CA GLY A 432 16.75 -4.44 7.69
C GLY A 432 15.77 -3.65 6.82
N VAL A 433 16.26 -2.99 5.78
CA VAL A 433 15.43 -2.23 4.86
C VAL A 433 15.75 -2.59 3.42
N GLY A 434 14.75 -2.59 2.56
CA GLY A 434 14.92 -2.69 1.13
C GLY A 434 14.49 -1.39 0.47
N GLU A 435 15.38 -0.71 -0.21
CA GLU A 435 15.09 0.59 -0.83
C GLU A 435 14.03 0.47 -1.92
N ASP A 436 13.13 1.45 -1.97
CA ASP A 436 12.09 1.56 -2.99
C ASP A 436 12.39 2.69 -3.97
N SER A 437 11.63 2.76 -5.04
CA SER A 437 11.66 3.91 -5.95
C SER A 437 11.01 5.11 -5.26
N THR A 438 11.80 6.13 -4.96
CA THR A 438 11.35 7.33 -4.25
C THR A 438 10.98 8.49 -5.17
N GLY A 439 11.42 8.42 -6.43
CA GLY A 439 11.06 9.38 -7.48
C GLY A 439 9.75 8.99 -8.16
N ASN A 440 8.83 9.95 -8.27
CA ASN A 440 7.53 9.76 -8.90
C ASN A 440 7.24 10.87 -9.92
N PHE A 441 7.00 10.49 -11.17
CA PHE A 441 6.50 11.39 -12.20
C PHE A 441 4.98 11.32 -12.27
N ARG A 442 4.34 12.48 -12.31
CA ARG A 442 2.90 12.62 -12.47
C ARG A 442 2.61 13.36 -13.77
N LEU A 443 1.81 12.78 -14.61
CA LEU A 443 1.20 13.45 -15.75
C LEU A 443 -0.30 13.36 -15.60
N GLN A 444 -0.96 14.50 -15.46
CA GLN A 444 -2.40 14.58 -15.30
C GLN A 444 -2.98 15.45 -16.38
N LEU A 445 -4.11 15.03 -16.93
CA LEU A 445 -4.98 15.85 -17.76
C LEU A 445 -6.32 15.91 -17.04
N GLY A 446 -6.84 17.08 -16.84
CA GLY A 446 -8.06 17.27 -16.09
C GLY A 446 -8.97 18.34 -16.71
N TRP A 447 -10.20 18.32 -16.25
CA TRP A 447 -11.16 19.39 -16.47
C TRP A 447 -11.99 19.58 -15.20
N SER A 448 -12.28 20.81 -14.87
CA SER A 448 -13.22 21.11 -13.80
C SER A 448 -14.05 22.34 -14.17
N SER A 449 -15.25 22.44 -13.58
CA SER A 449 -16.14 23.59 -13.76
C SER A 449 -15.55 24.91 -13.24
N SER A 450 -14.53 24.84 -12.37
CA SER A 450 -13.88 26.03 -11.77
C SER A 450 -12.54 26.42 -12.39
N SER A 451 -11.90 25.53 -13.15
CA SER A 451 -10.52 25.75 -13.65
C SER A 451 -10.36 25.46 -15.14
N GLY A 452 -11.49 25.13 -15.85
CA GLY A 452 -11.44 24.76 -17.24
C GLY A 452 -10.66 23.46 -17.51
N VAL A 453 -10.14 23.32 -18.72
CA VAL A 453 -9.24 22.22 -19.10
C VAL A 453 -7.83 22.54 -18.65
N PHE A 454 -7.14 21.60 -18.04
CA PHE A 454 -5.75 21.77 -17.62
C PHE A 454 -4.93 20.49 -17.80
N GLY A 455 -3.62 20.68 -17.94
CA GLY A 455 -2.62 19.62 -17.87
C GLY A 455 -1.63 19.90 -16.75
N GLU A 456 -1.20 18.88 -16.03
CA GLU A 456 -0.17 18.97 -15.00
C GLU A 456 0.95 17.98 -15.25
N LEU A 457 2.18 18.45 -15.16
CA LEU A 457 3.39 17.64 -15.10
C LEU A 457 4.03 17.84 -13.74
N GLY A 458 4.16 16.79 -12.96
CA GLY A 458 4.77 16.82 -11.64
C GLY A 458 5.93 15.84 -11.52
N TYR A 459 6.90 16.21 -10.71
CA TYR A 459 7.97 15.30 -10.23
C TYR A 459 8.14 15.47 -8.74
N GLN A 460 8.11 14.36 -8.03
CA GLN A 460 8.37 14.29 -6.59
C GLN A 460 9.50 13.31 -6.31
N GLU A 461 10.55 13.76 -5.60
CA GLU A 461 11.57 12.90 -5.02
C GLU A 461 11.44 12.95 -3.49
N ARG A 462 11.15 11.79 -2.88
CA ARG A 462 10.93 11.67 -1.42
C ARG A 462 12.20 11.40 -0.62
N ASN A 463 13.27 11.04 -1.29
CA ASN A 463 14.57 10.78 -0.67
C ASN A 463 15.64 11.78 -1.15
N PHE A 464 15.23 13.02 -1.37
CA PHE A 464 16.13 14.07 -1.85
C PHE A 464 17.22 14.39 -0.82
N ASP A 465 18.39 14.78 -1.31
CA ASP A 465 19.53 15.23 -0.52
C ASP A 465 20.10 16.50 -1.11
N ILE A 466 19.73 17.64 -0.53
CA ILE A 466 20.14 18.94 -1.04
C ILE A 466 21.66 19.12 -1.00
N MET A 467 22.34 18.56 0.01
CA MET A 467 23.80 18.71 0.13
C MET A 467 24.53 17.94 -0.97
N LYS A 468 24.08 16.71 -1.28
CA LYS A 468 24.61 15.95 -2.42
C LYS A 468 24.31 16.65 -3.75
N ALA A 469 23.12 17.23 -3.91
CA ALA A 469 22.75 17.95 -5.10
C ALA A 469 23.65 19.18 -5.34
N LEU A 470 23.88 19.98 -4.29
CA LEU A 470 24.76 21.17 -4.36
C LEU A 470 26.23 20.81 -4.60
N THR A 471 26.69 19.64 -4.15
CA THR A 471 28.07 19.14 -4.35
C THR A 471 28.22 18.28 -5.59
N PHE A 472 27.18 18.13 -6.41
CA PHE A 472 27.15 17.27 -7.62
C PHE A 472 27.50 15.81 -7.38
N GLN A 473 27.26 15.30 -6.16
CA GLN A 473 27.48 13.88 -5.77
C GLN A 473 26.22 13.00 -5.91
N GLY A 474 25.21 13.50 -6.64
CA GLY A 474 23.90 12.89 -6.76
C GLY A 474 22.84 13.74 -6.06
N TRP A 475 21.62 13.21 -5.94
CA TRP A 475 20.50 13.97 -5.34
C TRP A 475 19.64 13.13 -4.38
N ARG A 476 20.05 11.89 -4.04
CA ARG A 476 19.28 10.97 -3.21
C ARG A 476 20.01 10.56 -1.95
N GLY A 477 19.23 10.25 -0.91
CA GLY A 477 19.72 9.65 0.33
C GLY A 477 19.52 10.47 1.59
N GLY A 478 19.03 11.72 1.49
CA GLY A 478 18.86 12.64 2.62
C GLY A 478 17.53 12.50 3.35
N GLY A 479 16.58 11.73 2.81
CA GLY A 479 15.22 11.61 3.36
C GLY A 479 14.44 12.93 3.33
N GLN A 480 14.82 13.87 2.46
CA GLN A 480 14.15 15.13 2.19
C GLN A 480 13.18 14.94 1.04
N THR A 481 12.21 15.84 0.89
CA THR A 481 11.27 15.83 -0.23
C THR A 481 11.53 17.01 -1.13
N LEU A 482 11.62 16.78 -2.44
CA LEU A 482 11.60 17.80 -3.49
C LEU A 482 10.36 17.58 -4.33
N ASP A 483 9.54 18.61 -4.48
CA ASP A 483 8.34 18.64 -5.31
C ASP A 483 8.48 19.70 -6.39
N LEU A 484 8.24 19.31 -7.63
CA LEU A 484 8.17 20.19 -8.79
C LEU A 484 6.82 19.95 -9.45
N SER A 485 6.06 21.00 -9.73
CA SER A 485 4.85 20.90 -10.55
C SER A 485 4.72 22.06 -11.51
N LEU A 486 4.26 21.74 -12.71
CA LEU A 486 3.89 22.68 -13.76
C LEU A 486 2.49 22.31 -14.21
N SER A 487 1.55 23.20 -14.02
CA SER A 487 0.20 23.07 -14.58
C SER A 487 -0.12 24.22 -15.54
N ALA A 488 -0.81 23.89 -16.61
CA ALA A 488 -1.27 24.86 -17.58
C ALA A 488 -2.69 24.49 -18.04
N GLY A 489 -3.57 25.46 -18.01
CA GLY A 489 -4.96 25.34 -18.40
C GLY A 489 -5.50 26.57 -19.08
N THR A 490 -6.80 26.59 -19.33
CA THR A 490 -7.50 27.73 -19.92
C THR A 490 -7.46 28.92 -18.99
N ASP A 491 -7.80 28.74 -17.73
CA ASP A 491 -7.99 29.81 -16.75
C ASP A 491 -6.87 29.93 -15.73
N THR A 492 -6.00 28.92 -15.68
CA THR A 492 -4.93 28.85 -14.65
C THR A 492 -3.62 28.36 -15.23
N ARG A 493 -2.53 28.95 -14.76
CA ARG A 493 -1.17 28.44 -14.97
C ARG A 493 -0.46 28.46 -13.62
N ASN A 494 0.26 27.41 -13.30
CA ASN A 494 0.99 27.34 -12.05
C ASN A 494 2.33 26.61 -12.23
N LEU A 495 3.37 27.20 -11.69
CA LEU A 495 4.68 26.60 -11.50
C LEU A 495 4.95 26.57 -10.01
N SER A 496 5.26 25.42 -9.45
CA SER A 496 5.64 25.32 -8.04
C SER A 496 6.90 24.49 -7.83
N LEU A 497 7.70 24.91 -6.86
CA LEU A 497 8.89 24.26 -6.37
C LEU A 497 8.78 24.21 -4.84
N GLY A 498 8.77 23.01 -4.28
CA GLY A 498 8.77 22.78 -2.84
C GLY A 498 9.95 21.92 -2.41
N TRP A 499 10.61 22.31 -1.34
CA TRP A 499 11.60 21.48 -0.67
C TRP A 499 11.27 21.38 0.81
N THR A 500 11.32 20.16 1.35
CA THR A 500 11.05 19.91 2.77
C THR A 500 12.12 19.00 3.36
N ASN A 501 12.74 19.45 4.44
CA ASN A 501 13.56 18.62 5.31
C ASN A 501 12.75 18.30 6.58
N PRO A 502 12.30 17.05 6.79
CA PRO A 502 11.47 16.71 7.95
C PRO A 502 12.23 16.66 9.28
N PHE A 503 13.58 16.69 9.24
CA PHE A 503 14.44 16.58 10.44
C PHE A 503 15.67 17.47 10.32
N VAL A 504 15.48 18.75 10.57
CA VAL A 504 16.58 19.70 10.58
C VAL A 504 17.42 19.48 11.86
N TRP A 505 18.75 19.51 11.70
CA TRP A 505 19.72 19.26 12.79
C TRP A 505 19.51 17.89 13.50
N ASP A 506 19.03 16.89 12.76
CA ASP A 506 18.65 15.57 13.30
C ASP A 506 17.64 15.61 14.46
N GLY A 507 17.00 16.76 14.65
CA GLY A 507 15.97 16.99 15.65
C GLY A 507 14.54 16.83 15.07
N PRO A 508 13.52 16.94 15.94
CA PRO A 508 12.10 16.78 15.52
C PRO A 508 11.54 18.03 14.82
N TYR A 509 12.39 18.82 14.18
CA TYR A 509 12.04 20.06 13.48
C TYR A 509 12.02 19.84 11.98
N SER A 510 10.97 20.31 11.33
CA SER A 510 10.87 20.30 9.87
C SER A 510 11.10 21.70 9.32
N LEU A 511 11.84 21.81 8.21
CA LEU A 511 12.00 23.04 7.46
C LEU A 511 11.40 22.84 6.07
N ASN A 512 10.54 23.74 5.65
CA ASN A 512 10.06 23.79 4.29
C ASN A 512 10.44 25.12 3.62
N VAL A 513 10.73 25.06 2.33
CA VAL A 513 10.95 26.21 1.46
C VAL A 513 10.11 25.97 0.23
N ASN A 514 9.32 26.95 -0.15
CA ASN A 514 8.46 26.88 -1.32
C ASN A 514 8.58 28.14 -2.17
N PHE A 515 8.44 27.92 -3.45
CA PHE A 515 8.32 28.95 -4.45
C PHE A 515 7.18 28.56 -5.39
N SER A 516 6.30 29.50 -5.71
CA SER A 516 5.30 29.31 -6.74
C SER A 516 5.04 30.59 -7.53
N ARG A 517 4.69 30.40 -8.77
CA ARG A 517 4.12 31.47 -9.62
C ARG A 517 2.83 30.92 -10.23
N SER A 518 1.74 31.61 -9.97
CA SER A 518 0.42 31.27 -10.49
C SER A 518 -0.22 32.43 -11.20
N THR A 519 -0.78 32.19 -12.36
CA THR A 519 -1.68 33.12 -13.03
C THR A 519 -3.05 32.50 -13.02
N SER A 520 -4.06 33.20 -12.56
CA SER A 520 -5.45 32.73 -12.53
C SER A 520 -6.40 33.88 -12.87
N THR A 521 -7.41 33.55 -13.67
CA THR A 521 -8.55 34.44 -13.85
C THR A 521 -9.52 34.15 -12.71
N ARG A 522 -9.72 35.16 -11.87
CA ARG A 522 -10.81 35.15 -10.90
C ARG A 522 -12.09 35.62 -11.57
N LEU A 523 -13.17 35.77 -10.82
CA LEU A 523 -14.48 36.12 -11.36
C LEU A 523 -14.40 37.27 -12.38
N ASP A 524 -13.79 38.39 -11.99
CA ASP A 524 -13.91 39.66 -12.69
C ASP A 524 -12.53 40.31 -12.89
N TRP A 525 -11.41 39.63 -12.62
CA TRP A 525 -10.04 40.11 -12.83
C TRP A 525 -9.03 38.98 -12.98
N ARG A 526 -7.85 39.32 -13.45
CA ARG A 526 -6.71 38.41 -13.55
C ARG A 526 -5.67 38.66 -12.48
N GLU A 527 -5.20 37.62 -11.81
CA GLU A 527 -4.11 37.65 -10.83
C GLU A 527 -2.87 36.94 -11.37
N ASP A 528 -1.71 37.60 -11.32
CA ASP A 528 -0.38 36.98 -11.41
C ASP A 528 0.27 37.06 -10.01
N ARG A 529 0.41 35.94 -9.36
CA ARG A 529 0.86 35.83 -7.97
C ARG A 529 2.15 35.04 -7.91
N MET A 530 3.24 35.67 -7.47
CA MET A 530 4.52 35.03 -7.20
C MET A 530 4.71 34.94 -5.67
N THR A 531 4.87 33.73 -5.17
CA THR A 531 4.96 33.48 -3.73
C THR A 531 6.25 32.75 -3.41
N SER A 532 6.95 33.22 -2.38
CA SER A 532 8.14 32.60 -1.80
C SER A 532 7.91 32.40 -0.30
N GLY A 533 8.18 31.22 0.23
CA GLY A 533 7.91 30.95 1.63
C GLY A 533 8.99 30.09 2.30
N ILE A 534 9.12 30.30 3.60
CA ILE A 534 9.92 29.46 4.49
C ILE A 534 9.10 29.13 5.73
N GLY A 535 9.12 27.86 6.13
CA GLY A 535 8.36 27.42 7.29
C GLY A 535 9.17 26.49 8.18
N LEU A 536 9.04 26.69 9.49
CA LEU A 536 9.61 25.84 10.53
C LEU A 536 8.45 25.13 11.24
N GLY A 537 8.52 23.80 11.35
CA GLY A 537 7.51 23.00 12.04
C GLY A 537 8.10 22.03 13.03
N ARG A 538 7.28 21.57 13.95
CA ARG A 538 7.61 20.50 14.88
C ARG A 538 6.39 19.59 15.06
N ASN A 539 6.66 18.29 15.08
CA ASN A 539 5.68 17.28 15.42
C ASN A 539 5.79 16.86 16.88
N PHE A 540 4.65 16.64 17.52
CA PHE A 540 4.50 16.19 18.90
C PHE A 540 3.61 14.95 18.92
N PHE A 541 3.63 14.18 20.01
CA PHE A 541 2.77 13.02 20.28
C PHE A 541 2.75 12.02 19.09
N ASP A 542 3.94 11.54 18.71
CA ASP A 542 4.11 10.57 17.60
C ASP A 542 3.54 11.03 16.23
N ASN A 543 3.61 12.34 15.98
CA ASN A 543 3.09 13.05 14.80
C ASN A 543 1.58 13.33 14.80
N ASP A 544 0.90 13.11 15.90
CA ASP A 544 -0.53 13.43 16.01
C ASP A 544 -0.77 14.94 16.02
N LEU A 545 0.12 15.70 16.64
CA LEU A 545 0.08 17.16 16.67
C LEU A 545 1.24 17.76 15.90
N ARG A 546 0.92 18.57 14.90
CA ARG A 546 1.89 19.36 14.16
C ARG A 546 1.68 20.84 14.42
N VAL A 547 2.76 21.54 14.78
CA VAL A 547 2.78 23.00 14.94
C VAL A 547 3.81 23.56 13.96
N SER A 548 3.46 24.61 13.23
CA SER A 548 4.37 25.28 12.29
C SER A 548 4.21 26.78 12.30
N LEU A 549 5.33 27.47 12.05
CA LEU A 549 5.40 28.91 11.79
C LEU A 549 5.93 29.07 10.37
N ASN A 550 5.21 29.80 9.54
CA ASN A 550 5.55 30.02 8.15
C ASN A 550 5.61 31.53 7.88
N TYR A 551 6.67 31.96 7.23
CA TYR A 551 6.79 33.28 6.63
C TYR A 551 6.63 33.16 5.12
N GLN A 552 5.86 34.06 4.53
CA GLN A 552 5.54 34.08 3.11
C GLN A 552 5.64 35.49 2.58
N TYR A 553 6.39 35.66 1.49
CA TYR A 553 6.40 36.86 0.66
C TYR A 553 5.60 36.59 -0.60
N THR A 554 4.69 37.50 -0.95
CA THR A 554 3.88 37.41 -2.16
C THR A 554 3.98 38.70 -2.94
N ASP A 555 4.34 38.63 -4.21
CA ASP A 555 4.24 39.68 -5.23
C ASP A 555 2.97 39.35 -6.06
N LEU A 556 2.03 40.29 -6.07
CA LEU A 556 0.73 40.14 -6.69
C LEU A 556 0.50 41.26 -7.68
N GLU A 557 0.18 40.90 -8.91
CA GLU A 557 -0.23 41.84 -9.96
C GLU A 557 -1.69 41.54 -10.34
N ILE A 558 -2.53 42.56 -10.23
CA ILE A 558 -3.94 42.53 -10.67
C ILE A 558 -4.00 43.23 -12.01
N SER A 559 -4.68 42.63 -12.96
CA SER A 559 -4.87 43.15 -14.32
C SER A 559 -6.17 42.62 -14.95
N ASP A 560 -6.48 43.12 -16.11
CA ASP A 560 -7.67 42.70 -16.90
C ASP A 560 -8.94 42.69 -16.04
N VAL A 561 -9.22 43.82 -15.36
CA VAL A 561 -10.41 44.00 -14.52
C VAL A 561 -11.63 44.28 -15.40
N ASP A 562 -12.67 43.46 -15.29
CA ASP A 562 -13.91 43.58 -16.05
C ASP A 562 -14.78 44.72 -15.51
N ASP A 563 -15.61 45.35 -16.35
CA ASP A 563 -16.50 46.47 -15.99
C ASP A 563 -17.56 46.11 -14.95
N ASP A 564 -17.85 44.82 -14.75
CA ASP A 564 -18.77 44.28 -13.75
C ASP A 564 -18.09 43.93 -12.40
N ALA A 565 -16.79 44.14 -12.29
CA ALA A 565 -16.07 44.02 -11.04
C ALA A 565 -16.53 45.02 -9.98
N ASN A 566 -16.25 44.72 -8.72
CA ASN A 566 -16.53 45.66 -7.63
C ASN A 566 -15.64 46.91 -7.69
N ASP A 567 -16.09 47.99 -7.09
CA ASP A 567 -15.38 49.28 -7.12
C ASP A 567 -13.94 49.22 -6.60
N ALA A 568 -13.68 48.37 -5.62
CA ALA A 568 -12.34 48.17 -5.05
C ALA A 568 -11.40 47.52 -6.09
N ALA A 569 -11.92 46.52 -6.87
CA ALA A 569 -11.17 45.89 -7.94
C ALA A 569 -10.99 46.86 -9.14
N LEU A 570 -12.03 47.61 -9.52
CA LEU A 570 -11.97 48.61 -10.59
C LEU A 570 -10.91 49.71 -10.30
N ALA A 571 -10.76 50.08 -9.03
CA ALA A 571 -9.74 51.06 -8.60
C ALA A 571 -8.37 50.39 -8.26
N GLY A 572 -8.31 49.09 -8.19
CA GLY A 572 -7.20 48.33 -7.65
C GLY A 572 -6.34 47.62 -8.71
N ASP A 573 -6.42 48.00 -9.99
CA ASP A 573 -5.46 47.55 -10.99
C ASP A 573 -4.04 47.96 -10.62
N GLY A 574 -3.12 46.99 -10.45
CA GLY A 574 -1.76 47.32 -10.03
C GLY A 574 -1.01 46.19 -9.33
N LYS A 575 0.07 46.61 -8.65
CA LYS A 575 0.97 45.69 -7.93
C LYS A 575 0.90 45.86 -6.43
N TYR A 576 0.86 44.72 -5.77
CA TYR A 576 0.77 44.59 -4.31
C TYR A 576 1.84 43.68 -3.78
N TYR A 577 2.34 43.95 -2.60
CA TYR A 577 3.34 43.14 -1.90
C TYR A 577 2.82 42.74 -0.54
N LEU A 578 2.79 41.46 -0.28
CA LEU A 578 2.30 40.92 0.99
C LEU A 578 3.42 40.16 1.70
N ASN A 579 3.59 40.47 2.98
CA ASN A 579 4.46 39.72 3.86
C ASN A 579 3.59 39.14 4.99
N THR A 580 3.46 37.83 5.02
CA THR A 580 2.57 37.16 5.95
C THR A 580 3.33 36.19 6.83
N VAL A 581 3.09 36.22 8.13
CA VAL A 581 3.53 35.21 9.09
C VAL A 581 2.31 34.44 9.54
N THR A 582 2.31 33.13 9.30
CA THR A 582 1.22 32.23 9.70
C THR A 582 1.71 31.22 10.71
N TRP A 583 1.10 31.21 11.88
CA TRP A 583 1.16 30.11 12.83
C TRP A 583 0.05 29.11 12.53
N ARG A 584 0.39 27.82 12.44
CA ARG A 584 -0.59 26.74 12.17
C ARG A 584 -0.41 25.58 13.11
N MET A 585 -1.51 25.05 13.59
CA MET A 585 -1.60 23.86 14.43
C MET A 585 -2.53 22.84 13.77
N THR A 586 -2.12 21.58 13.69
CA THR A 586 -2.96 20.50 13.14
C THR A 586 -2.86 19.28 14.04
N TRP A 587 -4.01 18.83 14.52
CA TRP A 587 -4.15 17.57 15.26
C TRP A 587 -4.83 16.55 14.35
N ASP A 588 -4.14 15.43 14.07
CA ASP A 588 -4.59 14.45 13.08
C ASP A 588 -4.61 13.04 13.71
N GLN A 589 -5.81 12.49 13.86
CA GLN A 589 -6.09 11.14 14.38
C GLN A 589 -6.81 10.28 13.33
N LEU A 590 -6.54 10.53 12.06
CA LEU A 590 -7.12 9.76 10.96
C LEU A 590 -6.44 8.39 10.83
N VAL A 591 -7.24 7.32 10.73
CA VAL A 591 -6.72 5.96 10.55
C VAL A 591 -5.94 5.80 9.24
N HIS A 592 -6.36 6.53 8.19
CA HIS A 592 -5.66 6.54 6.90
C HIS A 592 -5.60 7.97 6.36
N PRO A 593 -4.40 8.50 6.05
CA PRO A 593 -4.23 9.91 5.71
C PRO A 593 -4.86 10.33 4.37
N ARG A 594 -5.03 9.40 3.42
CA ARG A 594 -5.57 9.69 2.08
C ARG A 594 -7.02 9.28 1.88
N LEU A 595 -7.45 8.20 2.52
CA LEU A 595 -8.80 7.64 2.39
C LEU A 595 -9.35 7.35 3.78
N PRO A 596 -9.61 8.39 4.58
CA PRO A 596 -10.09 8.22 5.95
C PRO A 596 -11.52 7.68 5.94
N THR A 597 -11.76 6.68 6.78
CA THR A 597 -13.11 6.15 7.07
C THR A 597 -13.46 6.27 8.54
N ARG A 598 -12.48 6.65 9.37
CA ARG A 598 -12.61 6.81 10.81
C ARG A 598 -11.55 7.76 11.34
N GLY A 599 -11.91 8.51 12.38
CA GLY A 599 -11.01 9.42 13.08
C GLY A 599 -11.41 10.87 12.89
N TYR A 600 -10.56 11.79 13.34
CA TYR A 600 -10.81 13.22 13.22
C TYR A 600 -9.51 13.97 12.93
N ARG A 601 -9.67 15.18 12.37
CA ARG A 601 -8.61 16.15 12.16
C ARG A 601 -9.11 17.52 12.57
N LEU A 602 -8.34 18.24 13.37
CA LEU A 602 -8.58 19.62 13.74
C LEU A 602 -7.39 20.45 13.28
N ALA A 603 -7.65 21.54 12.58
CA ALA A 603 -6.62 22.48 12.15
C ALA A 603 -7.02 23.90 12.50
N GLY A 604 -6.09 24.65 13.07
CA GLY A 604 -6.25 26.07 13.34
C GLY A 604 -5.05 26.84 12.82
N ASP A 605 -5.27 28.01 12.29
CA ASP A 605 -4.23 28.93 11.83
C ASP A 605 -4.56 30.37 12.19
N ILE A 606 -3.46 31.12 12.39
CA ILE A 606 -3.48 32.56 12.59
C ILE A 606 -2.38 33.15 11.70
N GLY A 607 -2.78 34.02 10.78
CA GLY A 607 -1.90 34.75 9.88
C GLY A 607 -1.93 36.24 10.18
N VAL A 608 -0.79 36.90 10.04
CA VAL A 608 -0.68 38.35 10.15
C VAL A 608 0.09 38.84 8.91
N SER A 609 -0.51 39.75 8.17
CA SER A 609 0.08 40.45 7.04
C SER A 609 0.18 41.91 7.34
N GLY A 610 1.25 42.59 6.92
CA GLY A 610 1.41 44.01 7.14
C GLY A 610 2.51 44.37 8.14
N ASP A 611 2.40 45.54 8.76
CA ASP A 611 3.35 46.06 9.73
C ASP A 611 3.47 45.16 11.00
N PRO A 612 4.68 44.87 11.48
CA PRO A 612 5.99 45.48 11.10
C PRO A 612 6.71 44.78 9.93
N LEU A 613 6.07 43.94 9.14
CA LEU A 613 6.70 43.17 8.06
C LEU A 613 6.76 43.90 6.73
N SER A 614 6.19 45.11 6.67
CA SER A 614 6.11 45.96 5.45
C SER A 614 5.34 45.28 4.31
N ALA A 615 4.04 45.43 4.26
CA ALA A 615 3.18 44.96 3.16
C ALA A 615 2.35 46.13 2.62
N SER A 616 1.62 45.89 1.52
CA SER A 616 0.69 46.88 0.96
C SER A 616 -0.51 47.12 1.82
N ASP A 617 -0.94 46.09 2.56
CA ASP A 617 -2.12 46.12 3.41
C ASP A 617 -1.89 45.39 4.73
N ASP A 618 -2.51 45.93 5.82
CA ASP A 618 -2.42 45.40 7.17
C ASP A 618 -3.69 44.65 7.54
N TYR A 619 -3.62 43.34 7.71
CA TYR A 619 -4.72 42.51 8.18
C TYR A 619 -4.23 41.24 8.87
N TYR A 620 -5.05 40.69 9.72
CA TYR A 620 -4.86 39.36 10.27
C TYR A 620 -5.99 38.43 9.83
N GLU A 621 -5.66 37.18 9.71
CA GLU A 621 -6.61 36.10 9.41
C GLU A 621 -6.51 34.99 10.44
N TYR A 622 -7.61 34.37 10.72
CA TYR A 622 -7.62 33.13 11.48
C TYR A 622 -8.64 32.16 10.91
N GLY A 623 -8.23 30.89 10.95
CA GLY A 623 -9.03 29.81 10.44
C GLY A 623 -9.15 28.68 11.45
N LEU A 624 -10.29 28.01 11.44
CA LEU A 624 -10.53 26.76 12.14
C LEU A 624 -11.21 25.78 11.20
N THR A 625 -10.67 24.58 11.08
CA THR A 625 -11.28 23.51 10.28
C THR A 625 -11.30 22.24 11.11
N GLY A 626 -12.46 21.58 11.15
CA GLY A 626 -12.65 20.28 11.79
C GLY A 626 -13.20 19.28 10.80
N ASP A 627 -12.57 18.11 10.68
CA ASP A 627 -13.07 16.96 9.95
C ASP A 627 -13.31 15.81 10.91
N VAL A 628 -14.47 15.15 10.83
CA VAL A 628 -14.81 13.96 11.62
C VAL A 628 -15.32 12.87 10.70
N PHE A 629 -14.76 11.68 10.80
CA PHE A 629 -15.14 10.50 10.02
C PHE A 629 -15.71 9.44 10.97
N LEU A 630 -16.99 9.12 10.82
CA LEU A 630 -17.72 8.18 11.66
C LEU A 630 -18.11 6.94 10.83
N PRO A 631 -17.50 5.78 11.06
CA PRO A 631 -17.88 4.56 10.36
C PRO A 631 -19.27 4.11 10.83
N ILE A 632 -20.17 3.85 9.88
CA ILE A 632 -21.55 3.42 10.17
C ILE A 632 -21.65 1.90 10.04
N THR A 633 -21.27 1.37 8.90
CA THR A 633 -21.29 -0.08 8.65
C THR A 633 -20.26 -0.49 7.61
N ARG A 634 -19.80 -1.72 7.70
CA ARG A 634 -18.96 -2.32 6.67
C ARG A 634 -19.79 -3.28 5.85
N PHE A 635 -19.80 -3.10 4.53
CA PHE A 635 -20.54 -3.97 3.61
C PHE A 635 -19.86 -5.33 3.45
N ALA A 636 -20.67 -6.35 3.09
CA ALA A 636 -20.19 -7.72 2.89
C ALA A 636 -19.18 -7.86 1.75
N LEU A 637 -19.32 -7.03 0.71
CA LEU A 637 -18.43 -6.98 -0.45
C LEU A 637 -17.16 -6.15 -0.22
N GLY A 638 -16.86 -5.76 1.03
CA GLY A 638 -15.82 -4.80 1.37
C GLY A 638 -16.33 -3.36 1.31
N GLY A 639 -15.49 -2.44 1.76
CA GLY A 639 -15.83 -1.03 1.86
C GLY A 639 -16.62 -0.66 3.13
N THR A 640 -16.32 0.52 3.65
CA THR A 640 -16.97 1.06 4.85
C THR A 640 -17.85 2.22 4.45
N MET A 641 -19.15 2.16 4.81
CA MET A 641 -20.03 3.32 4.75
C MET A 641 -19.73 4.20 5.97
N TYR A 642 -19.51 5.48 5.76
CA TYR A 642 -19.19 6.42 6.82
C TYR A 642 -19.84 7.77 6.60
N LEU A 643 -20.03 8.48 7.70
CA LEU A 643 -20.43 9.89 7.71
C LEU A 643 -19.15 10.73 7.85
N HIS A 644 -18.96 11.67 6.96
CA HIS A 644 -17.95 12.72 7.04
C HIS A 644 -18.65 14.03 7.37
N VAL A 645 -18.22 14.68 8.42
CA VAL A 645 -18.68 16.02 8.80
C VAL A 645 -17.47 16.92 8.81
N ARG A 646 -17.58 18.05 8.11
CA ARG A 646 -16.60 19.11 8.08
C ARG A 646 -17.22 20.40 8.54
N GLU A 647 -16.53 21.12 9.40
CA GLU A 647 -16.80 22.50 9.75
C GLU A 647 -15.58 23.35 9.40
N ARG A 648 -15.81 24.49 8.77
CA ARG A 648 -14.78 25.47 8.42
C ARG A 648 -15.27 26.85 8.77
N TRP A 649 -14.50 27.54 9.60
CA TRP A 649 -14.62 28.96 9.90
C TRP A 649 -13.34 29.66 9.49
N ARG A 650 -13.45 30.73 8.72
CA ARG A 650 -12.34 31.64 8.39
C ARG A 650 -12.78 33.06 8.57
N GLN A 651 -11.91 33.88 9.13
CA GLN A 651 -12.17 35.30 9.33
C GLN A 651 -10.91 36.08 9.10
N SER A 652 -11.04 37.26 8.46
CA SER A 652 -9.99 38.24 8.28
C SER A 652 -10.46 39.60 8.78
N GLN A 653 -9.53 40.43 9.27
CA GLN A 653 -9.82 41.75 9.78
C GLN A 653 -8.64 42.66 9.54
N ALA A 654 -8.91 43.88 9.01
CA ALA A 654 -7.91 44.90 8.85
C ALA A 654 -7.49 45.49 10.21
N TYR A 655 -6.24 45.98 10.27
CA TYR A 655 -5.69 46.70 11.40
C TYR A 655 -4.73 47.80 10.89
N GLY A 656 -4.12 48.53 11.79
CA GLY A 656 -3.12 49.52 11.45
C GLY A 656 -3.66 50.64 10.57
N ASP A 657 -3.00 50.89 9.46
CA ASP A 657 -3.35 51.95 8.50
C ASP A 657 -4.35 51.48 7.43
N SER A 658 -4.67 50.19 7.38
CA SER A 658 -5.65 49.62 6.43
C SER A 658 -7.08 49.74 6.99
N ALA A 659 -7.94 50.43 6.22
CA ALA A 659 -9.34 50.59 6.61
C ALA A 659 -10.17 49.33 6.45
N GLU A 660 -9.83 48.48 5.48
CA GLU A 660 -10.56 47.25 5.12
C GLU A 660 -9.58 46.17 4.69
N VAL A 661 -10.04 44.93 4.73
CA VAL A 661 -9.32 43.79 4.12
C VAL A 661 -9.32 43.94 2.61
N PRO A 662 -8.16 43.84 1.95
CA PRO A 662 -8.08 44.06 0.51
C PRO A 662 -8.94 43.07 -0.26
N PHE A 663 -9.57 43.53 -1.37
CA PHE A 663 -10.53 42.74 -2.15
C PHE A 663 -9.94 41.43 -2.66
N TYR A 664 -8.66 41.36 -2.96
CA TYR A 664 -7.97 40.19 -3.48
C TYR A 664 -7.73 39.10 -2.42
N ASP A 665 -7.83 39.40 -1.13
CA ASP A 665 -7.72 38.45 -0.03
C ASP A 665 -9.02 38.29 0.77
N ARG A 666 -10.15 38.90 0.31
CA ARG A 666 -11.49 38.58 0.82
C ARG A 666 -11.94 37.17 0.38
N TYR A 667 -12.88 36.63 1.11
CA TYR A 667 -13.46 35.31 0.81
C TYR A 667 -14.57 35.43 -0.24
N TYR A 668 -14.50 34.54 -1.24
CA TYR A 668 -15.51 34.36 -2.28
C TYR A 668 -15.93 32.90 -2.25
N GLY A 669 -17.17 32.62 -1.80
CA GLY A 669 -17.68 31.27 -1.58
C GLY A 669 -18.26 30.61 -2.84
N GLY A 670 -18.70 29.37 -2.69
CA GLY A 670 -19.24 28.55 -3.79
C GLY A 670 -18.19 27.79 -4.58
N GLY A 671 -18.62 26.72 -5.24
CA GLY A 671 -17.79 25.85 -6.07
C GLY A 671 -17.80 24.37 -5.65
N PRO A 672 -17.06 23.53 -6.35
CA PRO A 672 -16.96 22.11 -6.03
C PRO A 672 -16.37 21.86 -4.63
N SER A 673 -16.65 20.69 -4.03
CA SER A 673 -16.06 20.29 -2.74
C SER A 673 -14.57 20.59 -2.70
N PRO A 674 -14.00 21.13 -1.61
CA PRO A 674 -14.59 21.38 -0.29
C PRO A 674 -15.25 22.76 -0.12
N ARG A 675 -15.87 23.30 -1.13
CA ARG A 675 -16.64 24.55 -1.09
C ARG A 675 -18.15 24.26 -1.09
N HIS A 676 -18.98 25.30 -1.00
CA HIS A 676 -20.45 25.20 -1.00
C HIS A 676 -20.94 24.89 -2.42
N ARG A 677 -21.42 23.67 -2.66
CA ARG A 677 -21.79 23.13 -3.97
C ARG A 677 -23.10 23.68 -4.54
N GLY A 678 -23.87 24.38 -3.77
CA GLY A 678 -25.10 25.06 -4.26
C GLY A 678 -24.84 26.24 -5.17
N PHE A 679 -23.57 26.70 -5.30
CA PHE A 679 -23.20 27.87 -6.07
C PHE A 679 -22.04 27.58 -7.02
N GLU A 680 -21.95 28.33 -8.09
CA GLU A 680 -20.73 28.40 -8.91
C GLU A 680 -19.56 28.93 -8.09
N SER A 681 -18.32 28.70 -8.62
CA SER A 681 -17.12 29.17 -7.93
C SER A 681 -17.11 30.67 -7.76
N GLY A 682 -16.98 31.13 -6.52
CA GLY A 682 -16.91 32.55 -6.16
C GLY A 682 -18.25 33.28 -6.14
N ARG A 683 -19.37 32.63 -6.40
CA ARG A 683 -20.69 33.26 -6.50
C ARG A 683 -21.46 33.32 -5.16
N LEU A 684 -20.99 32.75 -4.09
CA LEU A 684 -21.58 32.87 -2.76
C LEU A 684 -20.91 34.01 -1.98
N GLY A 685 -21.68 34.95 -1.48
CA GLY A 685 -21.24 36.07 -0.67
C GLY A 685 -21.94 37.38 -0.97
N PRO A 686 -21.57 38.47 -0.29
CA PRO A 686 -22.23 39.76 -0.40
C PRO A 686 -21.99 40.41 -1.77
N THR A 687 -23.00 41.13 -2.23
CA THR A 687 -22.97 41.91 -3.48
C THR A 687 -23.25 43.38 -3.20
N GLU A 688 -22.82 44.22 -4.09
CA GLU A 688 -23.07 45.68 -4.05
C GLU A 688 -23.14 46.24 -5.48
N LEU A 689 -23.91 47.26 -5.70
CA LEU A 689 -23.93 47.97 -6.98
C LEU A 689 -22.61 48.75 -7.14
N ASN A 690 -21.83 48.40 -8.18
CA ASN A 690 -20.61 49.14 -8.51
C ASN A 690 -20.92 50.52 -9.12
N GLY A 691 -19.90 51.34 -9.34
CA GLY A 691 -20.02 52.67 -9.96
C GLY A 691 -20.67 52.69 -11.36
N ASN A 692 -20.73 51.52 -12.02
CA ASN A 692 -21.40 51.35 -13.30
C ASN A 692 -22.88 50.92 -13.13
N GLY A 693 -23.38 50.74 -11.88
CA GLY A 693 -24.72 50.32 -11.56
C GLY A 693 -24.97 48.82 -11.79
N ILE A 694 -23.90 48.02 -11.79
CA ILE A 694 -23.95 46.56 -11.93
C ILE A 694 -23.82 45.93 -10.56
N ASP A 695 -24.63 44.93 -10.26
CA ASP A 695 -24.55 44.13 -9.01
C ASP A 695 -23.32 43.25 -9.06
N SER A 696 -22.28 43.62 -8.32
CA SER A 696 -20.96 42.98 -8.33
C SER A 696 -20.66 42.30 -7.00
N ARG A 697 -19.85 41.24 -7.03
CA ARG A 697 -19.39 40.52 -5.83
C ARG A 697 -18.27 41.29 -5.14
N ILE A 698 -18.51 41.67 -3.90
CA ILE A 698 -17.50 42.41 -3.11
C ILE A 698 -16.61 41.50 -2.28
N GLY A 699 -16.96 40.21 -2.15
CA GLY A 699 -16.33 39.30 -1.20
C GLY A 699 -16.63 39.66 0.27
N GLY A 700 -16.31 38.76 1.19
CA GLY A 700 -16.53 39.00 2.62
C GLY A 700 -15.29 38.69 3.44
N THR A 701 -15.32 39.11 4.71
CA THR A 701 -14.24 38.84 5.65
C THR A 701 -14.49 37.64 6.56
N VAL A 702 -15.68 37.05 6.52
CA VAL A 702 -16.03 35.82 7.25
C VAL A 702 -16.59 34.79 6.28
N ASP A 703 -16.00 33.59 6.28
CA ASP A 703 -16.47 32.44 5.52
C ASP A 703 -16.73 31.28 6.47
N GLN A 704 -17.99 30.85 6.52
CA GLN A 704 -18.40 29.72 7.33
C GLN A 704 -19.06 28.67 6.44
N LEU A 705 -18.65 27.41 6.60
CA LEU A 705 -19.20 26.27 5.86
C LEU A 705 -19.19 25.00 6.71
N ALA A 706 -20.38 24.47 6.95
CA ALA A 706 -20.59 23.11 7.46
C ALA A 706 -20.97 22.19 6.31
N THR A 707 -20.35 21.04 6.21
CA THR A 707 -20.67 20.00 5.22
C THR A 707 -20.87 18.67 5.94
N ALA A 708 -21.94 17.97 5.60
CA ALA A 708 -22.14 16.58 6.01
C ALA A 708 -22.29 15.68 4.78
N GLU A 709 -21.50 14.62 4.71
CA GLU A 709 -21.47 13.68 3.59
C GLU A 709 -21.64 12.25 4.09
N LEU A 710 -22.66 11.57 3.60
CA LEU A 710 -22.81 10.12 3.76
C LEU A 710 -22.16 9.44 2.57
N VAL A 711 -21.02 8.78 2.80
CA VAL A 711 -20.24 8.12 1.77
C VAL A 711 -20.52 6.63 1.75
N ILE A 712 -21.04 6.14 0.62
CA ILE A 712 -21.52 4.78 0.41
C ILE A 712 -20.64 4.11 -0.64
N PRO A 713 -19.81 3.12 -0.29
CA PRO A 713 -19.06 2.34 -1.27
C PRO A 713 -20.00 1.42 -2.05
N VAL A 714 -19.88 1.40 -3.37
CA VAL A 714 -20.77 0.62 -4.27
C VAL A 714 -20.13 -0.72 -4.65
N GLN A 715 -18.81 -0.81 -4.69
CA GLN A 715 -18.13 -1.96 -5.27
C GLN A 715 -16.88 -2.35 -4.45
N GLY A 716 -16.97 -3.47 -3.73
CA GLY A 716 -15.86 -4.28 -3.20
C GLY A 716 -14.84 -3.58 -2.29
N GLU A 717 -13.79 -4.31 -1.93
CA GLU A 717 -12.69 -3.80 -1.09
C GLU A 717 -11.86 -2.69 -1.73
N ASP A 718 -11.83 -2.63 -3.07
CA ASP A 718 -11.03 -1.65 -3.82
C ASP A 718 -11.67 -0.25 -3.88
N ASP A 719 -12.83 -0.04 -3.26
CA ASP A 719 -13.55 1.26 -3.19
C ASP A 719 -13.56 2.05 -4.52
N LYS A 720 -13.73 1.33 -5.64
CA LYS A 720 -13.59 1.92 -7.00
C LYS A 720 -14.70 2.90 -7.34
N ILE A 721 -15.86 2.78 -6.69
CA ILE A 721 -17.01 3.65 -6.89
C ILE A 721 -17.63 3.97 -5.54
N LYS A 722 -17.83 5.25 -5.26
CA LYS A 722 -18.56 5.72 -4.07
C LYS A 722 -19.71 6.62 -4.48
N ILE A 723 -20.84 6.47 -3.83
CA ILE A 723 -21.95 7.43 -3.88
C ILE A 723 -21.84 8.30 -2.64
N VAL A 724 -22.01 9.60 -2.81
CA VAL A 724 -21.99 10.59 -1.74
C VAL A 724 -23.35 11.26 -1.70
N LEU A 725 -24.03 11.24 -0.57
CA LEU A 725 -25.19 12.09 -0.30
C LEU A 725 -24.70 13.21 0.61
N PHE A 726 -24.99 14.45 0.27
CA PHE A 726 -24.42 15.56 1.02
C PHE A 726 -25.42 16.68 1.31
N THR A 727 -25.09 17.45 2.33
CA THR A 727 -25.65 18.77 2.59
C THR A 727 -24.52 19.74 2.88
N ASP A 728 -24.60 20.92 2.28
CA ASP A 728 -23.72 22.05 2.55
C ASP A 728 -24.56 23.17 3.16
N TRP A 729 -24.06 23.73 4.25
CA TRP A 729 -24.73 24.81 4.99
C TRP A 729 -23.67 25.87 5.32
N GLY A 730 -23.78 27.05 4.69
CA GLY A 730 -22.72 28.04 4.80
C GLY A 730 -23.05 29.36 4.10
N ASN A 731 -22.27 30.38 4.43
CA ASN A 731 -22.32 31.68 3.78
C ASN A 731 -20.98 32.42 3.91
N VAL A 732 -20.83 33.47 3.11
CA VAL A 732 -19.74 34.45 3.24
C VAL A 732 -20.38 35.77 3.65
N PHE A 733 -19.96 36.30 4.78
CA PHE A 733 -20.47 37.53 5.35
C PHE A 733 -19.51 38.70 5.11
N ARG A 734 -20.04 39.90 4.94
CA ARG A 734 -19.28 41.13 4.67
C ARG A 734 -18.23 41.36 5.77
N ASP A 735 -18.66 41.32 7.03
CA ASP A 735 -17.80 41.44 8.20
C ASP A 735 -18.33 40.63 9.40
N ASN A 736 -17.60 40.67 10.52
CA ASN A 736 -17.98 39.90 11.71
C ASN A 736 -19.26 40.39 12.37
N GLY A 737 -19.65 41.65 12.18
CA GLY A 737 -20.87 42.23 12.71
C GLY A 737 -22.14 41.75 11.98
N ASP A 738 -21.97 41.29 10.74
CA ASP A 738 -23.03 40.86 9.86
C ASP A 738 -23.29 39.34 9.92
N VAL A 739 -22.60 38.59 10.78
CA VAL A 739 -22.75 37.14 10.86
C VAL A 739 -24.12 36.80 11.44
N ASP A 740 -25.02 36.31 10.60
CA ASP A 740 -26.35 35.81 10.98
C ASP A 740 -26.52 34.35 10.53
N LEU A 741 -26.67 33.44 11.48
CA LEU A 741 -26.93 32.03 11.20
C LEU A 741 -28.28 31.77 10.50
N GLY A 742 -29.19 32.75 10.53
CA GLY A 742 -30.46 32.72 9.78
C GLY A 742 -30.25 32.96 8.27
N GLU A 743 -29.13 33.57 7.87
CA GLU A 743 -28.81 33.85 6.48
C GLU A 743 -27.90 32.77 5.83
N MET A 744 -27.69 31.66 6.55
CA MET A 744 -26.94 30.56 6.02
C MET A 744 -27.67 29.89 4.85
N ARG A 745 -26.92 29.67 3.77
CA ARG A 745 -27.46 29.06 2.56
C ARG A 745 -27.31 27.54 2.65
N THR A 746 -28.36 26.85 2.24
CA THR A 746 -28.41 25.37 2.35
C THR A 746 -28.52 24.74 0.96
N ALA A 747 -27.59 23.86 0.65
CA ALA A 747 -27.71 22.97 -0.51
C ALA A 747 -27.72 21.51 -0.09
N VAL A 748 -28.46 20.70 -0.83
CA VAL A 748 -28.48 19.24 -0.70
C VAL A 748 -28.15 18.62 -2.04
N GLY A 749 -27.58 17.43 -2.04
CA GLY A 749 -27.24 16.80 -3.29
C GLY A 749 -26.73 15.38 -3.18
N PHE A 750 -26.37 14.85 -4.32
CA PHE A 750 -25.66 13.58 -4.41
C PHE A 750 -24.47 13.70 -5.37
N GLY A 751 -23.48 12.87 -5.15
CA GLY A 751 -22.30 12.79 -6.00
C GLY A 751 -21.84 11.38 -6.23
N VAL A 752 -21.02 11.20 -7.27
CA VAL A 752 -20.34 9.95 -7.59
C VAL A 752 -18.84 10.20 -7.59
N ARG A 753 -18.11 9.32 -6.95
CA ARG A 753 -16.66 9.36 -6.85
C ARG A 753 -16.05 8.09 -7.44
N PHE A 754 -15.05 8.25 -8.27
CA PHE A 754 -14.24 7.18 -8.83
C PHE A 754 -12.77 7.40 -8.41
N PRO A 755 -12.35 6.86 -7.25
CA PRO A 755 -10.96 7.01 -6.77
C PRO A 755 -10.00 6.04 -7.48
N ILE A 756 -9.97 6.09 -8.81
CA ILE A 756 -9.09 5.29 -9.68
C ILE A 756 -7.81 6.08 -10.01
N ALA A 757 -6.99 5.57 -10.92
CA ALA A 757 -5.73 6.21 -11.32
C ALA A 757 -5.92 7.67 -11.82
N LEU A 758 -7.05 7.96 -12.43
CA LEU A 758 -7.51 9.30 -12.77
C LEU A 758 -8.82 9.55 -11.99
N PRO A 759 -8.75 10.19 -10.81
CA PRO A 759 -9.94 10.35 -9.96
C PRO A 759 -10.98 11.26 -10.63
N VAL A 760 -12.25 10.84 -10.51
CA VAL A 760 -13.42 11.57 -11.06
C VAL A 760 -14.37 11.87 -9.93
N ALA A 761 -14.85 13.11 -9.88
CA ALA A 761 -15.94 13.54 -9.00
C ALA A 761 -17.02 14.24 -9.83
N LEU A 762 -18.26 13.86 -9.60
CA LEU A 762 -19.43 14.48 -10.19
C LEU A 762 -20.45 14.72 -9.10
N ASP A 763 -20.81 15.99 -8.86
CA ASP A 763 -21.79 16.41 -7.84
C ASP A 763 -22.96 17.12 -8.48
N PHE A 764 -24.16 16.74 -8.05
CA PHE A 764 -25.42 17.39 -8.37
C PHE A 764 -25.96 18.02 -7.09
N ALA A 765 -26.07 19.34 -7.07
CA ALA A 765 -26.52 20.11 -5.91
C ALA A 765 -27.80 20.87 -6.23
N TRP A 766 -28.68 20.97 -5.24
CA TRP A 766 -29.89 21.79 -5.25
C TRP A 766 -29.84 22.76 -4.06
N LEU A 767 -29.98 24.03 -4.39
CA LEU A 767 -30.13 25.11 -3.41
C LEU A 767 -31.57 25.06 -2.87
N LEU A 768 -31.74 24.96 -1.56
CA LEU A 768 -33.08 24.85 -0.95
C LEU A 768 -33.79 26.18 -0.88
N ASP A 769 -33.07 27.29 -0.80
CA ASP A 769 -33.53 28.66 -0.59
C ASP A 769 -33.00 29.62 -1.66
N PRO A 770 -33.22 29.36 -2.97
CA PRO A 770 -32.70 30.23 -4.02
C PRO A 770 -33.30 31.62 -3.98
N GLN A 771 -32.46 32.66 -4.02
CA GLN A 771 -32.89 34.06 -4.13
C GLN A 771 -33.14 34.42 -5.60
N THR A 772 -33.75 35.60 -5.79
CA THR A 772 -34.04 36.07 -7.16
C THR A 772 -32.73 36.26 -7.92
N GLY A 773 -32.63 35.62 -9.09
CA GLY A 773 -31.44 35.67 -9.93
C GLY A 773 -30.42 34.54 -9.69
N GLU A 774 -30.68 33.66 -8.72
CA GLU A 774 -29.79 32.52 -8.46
C GLU A 774 -30.26 31.24 -9.13
N ASP A 775 -29.31 30.44 -9.59
CA ASP A 775 -29.60 29.12 -10.12
C ASP A 775 -29.97 28.14 -8.98
N LYS A 776 -31.08 27.44 -9.20
CA LYS A 776 -31.56 26.46 -8.24
C LYS A 776 -30.69 25.20 -8.19
N ASN A 777 -30.07 24.85 -9.30
CA ASN A 777 -29.31 23.61 -9.46
C ASN A 777 -27.88 23.89 -9.92
N GLN A 778 -26.92 23.20 -9.36
CA GLN A 778 -25.53 23.26 -9.80
C GLN A 778 -24.99 21.86 -10.07
N ILE A 779 -24.15 21.77 -11.08
CA ILE A 779 -23.42 20.54 -11.45
C ILE A 779 -21.95 20.83 -11.40
N HIS A 780 -21.23 20.14 -10.52
CA HIS A 780 -19.79 20.25 -10.43
C HIS A 780 -19.15 18.95 -10.91
N PHE A 781 -18.26 19.06 -11.85
CA PHE A 781 -17.47 17.95 -12.34
C PHE A 781 -15.98 18.27 -12.13
N SER A 782 -15.22 17.27 -11.70
CA SER A 782 -13.78 17.34 -11.65
C SER A 782 -13.14 16.02 -12.06
N LEU A 783 -12.08 16.11 -12.83
CA LEU A 783 -11.29 14.97 -13.32
C LEU A 783 -9.82 15.24 -12.99
N GLY A 784 -9.13 14.27 -12.39
CA GLY A 784 -7.71 14.39 -12.06
C GLY A 784 -7.39 15.09 -10.74
N PHE A 785 -8.38 15.51 -9.94
CA PHE A 785 -8.18 16.12 -8.64
C PHE A 785 -8.28 15.09 -7.50
N THR A 786 -7.42 15.21 -6.48
CA THR A 786 -7.34 14.30 -5.33
C THR A 786 -8.18 14.73 -4.12
N SER A 787 -9.18 15.58 -4.31
CA SER A 787 -10.08 16.00 -3.22
C SER A 787 -11.20 14.98 -3.04
N PHE A 788 -10.94 13.94 -2.27
CA PHE A 788 -11.93 12.99 -1.78
C PHE A 788 -12.03 13.10 -0.26
#